data_c30463528a354d8260aea328ec54f8f3
#
_entry.id   c30463528a354d8260aea328ec54f8f3
#
_cell.length_a   1.000
_cell.length_b   1.000
_cell.length_c   1.000
_cell.angle_alpha   90.00
_cell.angle_beta   90.00
_cell.angle_gamma   90.00
#
_symmetry.space_group_name_H-M   'P 1'
#
loop_
_entity.id
_entity.type
_entity.pdbx_description
1 polymer ?
#
loop_
_entity_poly.entity_id
_entity_poly.type
_entity_poly.pdbx_seq_one_letter_code
_entity_poly.pdbx_strand_id
1 'polypeptide(L)'
;MTSAGPEGPREQAEETYFDPADGTSNEVSGMVVGASVQARDIKGGVHIHQPALRLPPPNQLPPPVRLTGRAAGAAAMDAGRENRVIVLTGPPGVGKTALAVGWGHAVRGDFPDGVLFADLHGYAPDGPASASEMLARFLRALGVDPRQVPTDLAELTGIYRSIMIGKRMLVVLDDALTAAQVSPLLPPSPESVAVVTSRLRLGSLTARGARVIQLDRLDADAALELLARTMGDERVLAQPHAARELVELCAGLPLALCVSGARLAARSRWPVSEMVEAMAHERERLAALRMEDDIPVHSALHVSYSALPADAARLYRLMGLFPGTHFDSAVAAATAAVPRAQAKQLLGVLTDANLLDDAAGSQYRFHDLTRLHAREMAEREEQAAARAEAIRRLLDWFLAAAVAAGRAVMPYRTDVAPDIRHPPAEPARFAGPSGALDWLDRELPNVIASARLAASERLWLVPWQLAEAMWPLFVYRGRWAERLELDRLGLDAVREGGDALGTAKMLYKIGRSVMDIGQLDQAQDYFEQAMHAWRGLGQRDRVAGSLRRLGFVAMARSHPDDAVDWFARALGEYRELADARHIALTLTDLGDAFTETGRTDEAISALTEAGSLLADSPDPHNQARVLIRLGRARERAGQRELAASYLDRALRAMREIGSVRGEAEALLSLGDLAFQAGDRDEARNRYVEAQRLLITLGSMEQAQVRMRLARLDPPGQP
;
A
#
# COMPACT_ATOMS: atom_id res chain seq x y z
N MET A 1 -15.89 -12.81 -56.40
CA MET A 1 -14.64 -12.09 -56.61
C MET A 1 -14.12 -11.73 -55.24
N THR A 2 -13.55 -12.62 -54.47
CA THR A 2 -12.13 -13.05 -54.35
C THR A 2 -11.16 -11.91 -54.15
N SER A 3 -10.71 -11.72 -52.91
CA SER A 3 -9.31 -11.40 -52.66
C SER A 3 -8.92 -11.91 -51.27
N ALA A 4 -7.90 -12.78 -51.31
CA ALA A 4 -7.30 -13.45 -50.17
C ALA A 4 -6.33 -12.52 -49.45
N GLY A 5 -6.27 -12.62 -48.12
CA GLY A 5 -5.19 -12.12 -47.27
C GLY A 5 -4.13 -13.21 -47.03
N PRO A 6 -2.89 -12.86 -46.74
CA PRO A 6 -1.76 -13.80 -46.72
C PRO A 6 -1.74 -14.67 -45.45
N GLU A 7 -1.51 -15.95 -45.69
CA GLU A 7 -1.23 -16.96 -44.64
C GLU A 7 0.18 -16.72 -44.05
N GLY A 8 0.27 -16.72 -42.72
CA GLY A 8 1.54 -16.84 -41.98
C GLY A 8 2.00 -18.31 -41.91
N PRO A 9 3.31 -18.56 -41.72
CA PRO A 9 3.86 -19.90 -41.81
C PRO A 9 3.37 -20.81 -40.72
N ARG A 10 2.84 -21.95 -41.13
CA ARG A 10 2.53 -23.09 -40.24
C ARG A 10 3.84 -23.79 -39.90
N GLU A 11 4.23 -23.75 -38.64
CA GLU A 11 5.22 -24.69 -38.10
C GLU A 11 4.62 -26.12 -38.18
N GLN A 12 5.30 -26.99 -38.91
CA GLN A 12 5.01 -28.41 -38.96
C GLN A 12 5.42 -29.03 -37.62
N ALA A 13 4.44 -29.49 -36.84
CA ALA A 13 4.70 -30.40 -35.75
C ALA A 13 5.09 -31.75 -36.32
N GLU A 14 6.31 -32.23 -36.05
CA GLU A 14 6.70 -33.60 -36.26
C GLU A 14 5.85 -34.52 -35.38
N GLU A 15 4.94 -35.25 -35.99
CA GLU A 15 4.24 -36.39 -35.38
C GLU A 15 5.25 -37.52 -35.13
N THR A 16 5.74 -37.64 -33.90
CA THR A 16 6.41 -38.86 -33.45
C THR A 16 5.37 -39.96 -33.22
N TYR A 17 5.46 -40.97 -34.05
CA TYR A 17 4.66 -42.19 -34.02
C TYR A 17 4.84 -42.90 -32.67
N PHE A 18 3.76 -43.16 -31.97
CA PHE A 18 3.74 -43.85 -30.68
C PHE A 18 3.34 -45.33 -30.91
N ASP A 19 4.17 -46.26 -30.44
CA ASP A 19 3.88 -47.71 -30.45
C ASP A 19 3.03 -48.07 -29.22
N PRO A 20 1.84 -48.64 -29.36
CA PRO A 20 0.93 -48.90 -28.24
C PRO A 20 1.22 -50.16 -27.41
N ALA A 21 2.39 -50.77 -27.50
CA ALA A 21 2.68 -52.05 -26.86
C ALA A 21 3.14 -51.99 -25.38
N ASP A 22 3.38 -50.82 -24.79
CA ASP A 22 3.78 -50.71 -23.38
C ASP A 22 2.82 -49.81 -22.59
N GLY A 23 1.83 -50.45 -21.99
CA GLY A 23 0.66 -49.83 -21.37
C GLY A 23 0.92 -49.00 -20.10
N THR A 24 1.29 -47.76 -20.25
CA THR A 24 1.10 -46.74 -19.21
C THR A 24 0.54 -45.46 -19.87
N SER A 25 -0.78 -45.24 -19.68
CA SER A 25 -1.42 -44.00 -20.04
C SER A 25 -1.46 -43.10 -18.82
N ASN A 26 -0.83 -41.92 -18.89
CA ASN A 26 -1.00 -40.86 -17.91
C ASN A 26 -1.96 -39.81 -18.48
N GLU A 27 -3.13 -39.72 -17.91
CA GLU A 27 -4.13 -38.73 -18.29
C GLU A 27 -4.08 -37.55 -17.32
N VAL A 28 -3.85 -36.33 -17.84
CA VAL A 28 -3.94 -35.11 -17.06
C VAL A 28 -5.25 -34.43 -17.43
N SER A 29 -6.25 -34.53 -16.54
CA SER A 29 -7.53 -33.84 -16.71
C SER A 29 -7.56 -32.58 -15.86
N GLY A 30 -7.70 -31.39 -16.50
CA GLY A 30 -7.77 -30.09 -15.86
C GLY A 30 -6.95 -29.02 -16.56
N MET A 31 -7.08 -27.76 -16.09
CA MET A 31 -6.25 -26.65 -16.60
C MET A 31 -4.85 -26.76 -16.01
N VAL A 32 -3.87 -27.13 -16.82
CA VAL A 32 -2.45 -27.15 -16.40
C VAL A 32 -1.87 -25.74 -16.60
N VAL A 33 -1.60 -25.06 -15.50
CA VAL A 33 -0.88 -23.79 -15.50
C VAL A 33 0.58 -24.08 -15.18
N GLY A 34 1.40 -24.30 -16.21
CA GLY A 34 2.83 -24.57 -16.06
C GLY A 34 3.32 -25.71 -16.98
N ALA A 35 4.58 -26.09 -16.83
CA ALA A 35 5.19 -27.15 -17.63
C ALA A 35 4.70 -28.54 -17.15
N SER A 36 4.17 -29.36 -18.05
CA SER A 36 3.83 -30.77 -17.81
C SER A 36 4.94 -31.64 -18.41
N VAL A 37 5.50 -32.55 -17.59
CA VAL A 37 6.48 -33.54 -18.05
C VAL A 37 5.89 -34.93 -17.88
N GLN A 38 5.72 -35.64 -18.99
CA GLN A 38 5.29 -37.06 -18.98
C GLN A 38 6.47 -37.93 -19.44
N ALA A 39 6.91 -38.85 -18.61
CA ALA A 39 7.99 -39.77 -18.92
C ALA A 39 7.78 -41.09 -18.20
N ARG A 40 8.21 -42.18 -18.83
CA ARG A 40 8.16 -43.54 -18.23
C ARG A 40 9.18 -43.71 -17.11
N ASP A 41 10.41 -43.19 -17.32
CA ASP A 41 11.50 -43.24 -16.37
C ASP A 41 12.29 -41.92 -16.42
N ILE A 42 12.48 -41.27 -15.26
CA ILE A 42 13.33 -40.08 -15.12
C ILE A 42 14.60 -40.48 -14.36
N LYS A 43 15.72 -40.66 -15.08
CA LYS A 43 17.04 -40.85 -14.49
C LYS A 43 17.74 -39.51 -14.35
N GLY A 44 17.72 -38.94 -13.13
CA GLY A 44 18.47 -37.73 -12.82
C GLY A 44 17.57 -36.52 -12.54
N GLY A 45 16.67 -36.28 -11.97
CA GLY A 45 15.88 -35.09 -11.58
C GLY A 45 15.31 -34.25 -12.74
N VAL A 46 14.06 -33.85 -12.65
CA VAL A 46 13.47 -32.89 -13.59
C VAL A 46 13.72 -31.48 -13.04
N HIS A 47 14.63 -30.77 -13.65
CA HIS A 47 14.82 -29.35 -13.36
C HIS A 47 13.85 -28.54 -14.25
N ILE A 48 12.69 -28.22 -13.71
CA ILE A 48 11.78 -27.28 -14.38
C ILE A 48 12.33 -25.87 -14.12
N HIS A 49 13.10 -25.38 -15.07
CA HIS A 49 13.35 -23.94 -15.13
C HIS A 49 12.04 -23.28 -15.57
N GLN A 50 11.21 -22.85 -14.63
CA GLN A 50 10.24 -21.82 -14.96
C GLN A 50 11.06 -20.62 -15.45
N PRO A 51 10.89 -20.17 -16.72
CA PRO A 51 11.46 -18.91 -17.11
C PRO A 51 10.91 -17.90 -16.11
N ALA A 52 11.81 -17.24 -15.37
CA ALA A 52 11.41 -16.13 -14.52
C ALA A 52 10.53 -15.25 -15.40
N LEU A 53 9.29 -15.00 -14.99
CA LEU A 53 8.40 -14.06 -15.66
C LEU A 53 9.21 -12.75 -15.77
N ARG A 54 9.82 -12.54 -16.95
CA ARG A 54 10.47 -11.28 -17.25
C ARG A 54 9.35 -10.28 -17.42
N LEU A 55 9.03 -9.59 -16.35
CA LEU A 55 8.15 -8.45 -16.45
C LEU A 55 8.73 -7.51 -17.53
N PRO A 56 7.88 -6.97 -18.39
CA PRO A 56 8.35 -5.97 -19.34
C PRO A 56 8.98 -4.81 -18.55
N PRO A 57 9.96 -4.09 -19.14
CA PRO A 57 10.53 -2.92 -18.50
C PRO A 57 9.42 -1.95 -18.04
N PRO A 58 9.50 -1.41 -16.82
CA PRO A 58 8.46 -0.52 -16.30
C PRO A 58 8.34 0.72 -17.20
N ASN A 59 7.10 1.14 -17.45
CA ASN A 59 6.81 2.38 -18.18
C ASN A 59 5.72 3.13 -17.42
N GLN A 60 6.12 3.94 -16.45
CA GLN A 60 5.23 4.55 -15.47
C GLN A 60 4.92 6.02 -15.75
N LEU A 61 5.39 6.59 -16.88
CA LEU A 61 5.09 7.97 -17.20
C LEU A 61 3.58 8.21 -17.34
N PRO A 62 3.06 9.30 -16.79
CA PRO A 62 1.72 9.78 -17.11
C PRO A 62 1.56 10.02 -18.61
N PRO A 63 0.32 10.12 -19.14
CA PRO A 63 0.08 10.44 -20.54
C PRO A 63 0.83 11.69 -21.00
N PRO A 64 1.33 11.73 -22.26
CA PRO A 64 2.11 12.85 -22.76
C PRO A 64 1.24 14.10 -22.90
N VAL A 65 1.76 15.23 -22.44
CA VAL A 65 1.15 16.54 -22.63
C VAL A 65 1.89 17.27 -23.76
N ARG A 66 1.16 17.85 -24.71
CA ARG A 66 1.76 18.66 -25.78
C ARG A 66 2.33 19.96 -25.22
N LEU A 67 3.64 20.09 -25.29
CA LEU A 67 4.37 21.26 -24.80
C LEU A 67 4.26 22.45 -25.77
N THR A 68 4.17 23.66 -25.21
CA THR A 68 4.21 24.93 -25.95
C THR A 68 5.28 25.82 -25.30
N GLY A 69 6.12 26.45 -26.10
CA GLY A 69 7.18 27.37 -25.61
C GLY A 69 8.23 26.73 -24.71
N ARG A 70 8.46 25.43 -24.82
CA ARG A 70 9.39 24.68 -23.93
C ARG A 70 10.58 24.05 -24.65
N ALA A 71 10.82 24.42 -25.90
CA ALA A 71 11.93 23.88 -26.70
C ALA A 71 13.30 24.13 -26.01
N ALA A 72 13.55 25.33 -25.50
CA ALA A 72 14.76 25.67 -24.78
C ALA A 72 14.93 24.83 -23.49
N GLY A 73 13.83 24.60 -22.76
CA GLY A 73 13.84 23.75 -21.58
C GLY A 73 14.16 22.30 -21.90
N ALA A 74 13.58 21.75 -22.96
CA ALA A 74 13.86 20.40 -23.43
C ALA A 74 15.33 20.25 -23.90
N ALA A 75 15.84 21.21 -24.66
CA ALA A 75 17.25 21.24 -25.06
C ALA A 75 18.23 21.34 -23.87
N ALA A 76 17.85 22.13 -22.85
CA ALA A 76 18.63 22.20 -21.60
C ALA A 76 18.63 20.88 -20.82
N MET A 77 17.53 20.09 -20.88
CA MET A 77 17.46 18.76 -20.30
C MET A 77 18.34 17.78 -21.08
N ASP A 78 18.34 17.84 -22.42
CA ASP A 78 19.22 17.00 -23.24
C ASP A 78 20.71 17.28 -22.93
N ALA A 79 21.11 18.53 -22.83
CA ALA A 79 22.46 18.92 -22.40
C ALA A 79 22.75 18.54 -20.94
N GLY A 80 21.73 18.43 -20.10
CA GLY A 80 21.86 18.05 -18.69
C GLY A 80 22.01 16.55 -18.43
N ARG A 81 21.87 15.70 -19.44
CA ARG A 81 21.96 14.21 -19.28
C ARG A 81 23.31 13.79 -18.73
N GLU A 82 24.40 14.46 -19.10
CA GLU A 82 25.74 14.17 -18.60
C GLU A 82 25.86 14.31 -17.08
N ASN A 83 25.04 15.16 -16.48
CA ASN A 83 24.99 15.36 -15.03
C ASN A 83 24.24 14.23 -14.29
N ARG A 84 23.55 13.35 -15.01
CA ARG A 84 22.74 12.21 -14.48
C ARG A 84 21.54 12.61 -13.61
N VAL A 85 21.59 13.76 -12.97
CA VAL A 85 20.49 14.30 -12.16
C VAL A 85 20.17 15.69 -12.71
N ILE A 86 18.94 15.85 -13.17
CA ILE A 86 18.40 17.12 -13.68
C ILE A 86 17.31 17.56 -12.70
N VAL A 87 17.44 18.76 -12.18
CA VAL A 87 16.43 19.37 -11.30
C VAL A 87 15.71 20.47 -12.07
N LEU A 88 14.41 20.25 -12.34
CA LEU A 88 13.54 21.29 -12.87
C LEU A 88 12.93 22.07 -11.71
N THR A 89 13.22 23.36 -11.64
CA THR A 89 12.69 24.24 -10.61
C THR A 89 11.91 25.40 -11.21
N GLY A 90 11.03 26.01 -10.43
CA GLY A 90 10.20 27.14 -10.86
C GLY A 90 8.88 27.23 -10.10
N PRO A 91 8.10 28.31 -10.33
CA PRO A 91 6.84 28.55 -9.61
C PRO A 91 5.79 27.45 -9.85
N PRO A 92 4.78 27.35 -8.96
CA PRO A 92 3.64 26.47 -9.15
C PRO A 92 2.92 26.81 -10.49
N GLY A 93 2.45 25.77 -11.19
CA GLY A 93 1.72 25.97 -12.44
C GLY A 93 2.56 26.35 -13.67
N VAL A 94 3.89 26.44 -13.54
CA VAL A 94 4.81 26.80 -14.65
C VAL A 94 5.03 25.68 -15.66
N GLY A 95 4.57 24.47 -15.37
CA GLY A 95 4.65 23.31 -16.28
C GLY A 95 5.89 22.43 -16.10
N LYS A 96 6.48 22.36 -14.89
CA LYS A 96 7.61 21.48 -14.57
C LYS A 96 7.32 20.01 -14.87
N THR A 97 6.23 19.51 -14.30
CA THR A 97 5.76 18.13 -14.51
C THR A 97 5.49 17.86 -15.99
N ALA A 98 4.80 18.79 -16.66
CA ALA A 98 4.51 18.65 -18.08
C ALA A 98 5.78 18.53 -18.93
N LEU A 99 6.80 19.35 -18.63
CA LEU A 99 8.10 19.29 -19.31
C LEU A 99 8.83 17.96 -19.01
N ALA A 100 8.89 17.56 -17.74
CA ALA A 100 9.55 16.30 -17.34
C ALA A 100 8.92 15.08 -18.03
N VAL A 101 7.58 15.01 -18.02
CA VAL A 101 6.82 13.93 -18.64
C VAL A 101 6.95 13.98 -20.17
N GLY A 102 6.76 15.15 -20.79
CA GLY A 102 6.85 15.31 -22.24
C GLY A 102 8.26 14.98 -22.77
N TRP A 103 9.29 15.45 -22.10
CA TRP A 103 10.67 15.09 -22.42
C TRP A 103 10.93 13.60 -22.17
N GLY A 104 10.47 13.04 -21.06
CA GLY A 104 10.59 11.62 -20.76
C GLY A 104 9.99 10.73 -21.84
N HIS A 105 8.82 11.09 -22.38
CA HIS A 105 8.23 10.39 -23.53
C HIS A 105 9.06 10.49 -24.80
N ALA A 106 9.67 11.66 -25.06
CA ALA A 106 10.52 11.86 -26.24
C ALA A 106 11.79 11.00 -26.19
N VAL A 107 12.39 10.84 -25.02
CA VAL A 107 13.67 10.15 -24.84
C VAL A 107 13.57 8.72 -24.33
N ARG A 108 12.36 8.20 -24.08
CA ARG A 108 12.16 6.86 -23.50
C ARG A 108 12.87 5.73 -24.26
N GLY A 109 13.03 5.88 -25.58
CA GLY A 109 13.74 4.91 -26.42
C GLY A 109 15.22 4.75 -26.06
N ASP A 110 15.80 5.74 -25.39
CA ASP A 110 17.19 5.72 -24.95
C ASP A 110 17.37 4.94 -23.62
N PHE A 111 16.27 4.55 -22.97
CA PHE A 111 16.23 3.87 -21.68
C PHE A 111 15.55 2.49 -21.79
N PRO A 112 16.24 1.49 -22.36
CA PRO A 112 15.66 0.18 -22.68
C PRO A 112 15.23 -0.62 -21.44
N ASP A 113 15.83 -0.36 -20.27
CA ASP A 113 15.45 -1.02 -19.03
C ASP A 113 14.20 -0.41 -18.35
N GLY A 114 13.67 0.69 -18.91
CA GLY A 114 12.38 1.25 -18.51
C GLY A 114 12.43 2.64 -17.91
N VAL A 115 11.23 3.10 -17.52
CA VAL A 115 11.01 4.41 -16.92
C VAL A 115 10.22 4.25 -15.62
N LEU A 116 10.76 4.78 -14.53
CA LEU A 116 10.11 4.89 -13.23
C LEU A 116 9.58 6.31 -13.05
N PHE A 117 8.37 6.41 -12.49
CA PHE A 117 7.76 7.69 -12.13
C PHE A 117 7.27 7.64 -10.69
N ALA A 118 7.58 8.66 -9.90
CA ALA A 118 7.04 8.86 -8.57
C ALA A 118 6.61 10.32 -8.38
N ASP A 119 5.36 10.52 -7.96
CA ASP A 119 4.92 11.77 -7.39
C ASP A 119 5.28 11.78 -5.90
N LEU A 120 6.14 12.70 -5.51
CA LEU A 120 6.67 12.80 -4.14
C LEU A 120 5.79 13.64 -3.23
N HIS A 121 4.70 14.21 -3.76
CA HIS A 121 3.70 14.97 -3.00
C HIS A 121 4.32 15.99 -2.04
N GLY A 122 5.33 16.73 -2.50
CA GLY A 122 6.16 17.60 -1.65
C GLY A 122 5.37 18.62 -0.83
N TYR A 123 4.21 19.02 -1.32
CA TYR A 123 3.35 20.03 -0.72
C TYR A 123 1.97 19.51 -0.34
N ALA A 124 1.79 18.20 -0.27
CA ALA A 124 0.55 17.61 0.19
C ALA A 124 0.28 17.95 1.66
N PRO A 125 -0.99 18.17 2.06
CA PRO A 125 -1.34 18.49 3.45
C PRO A 125 -0.88 17.44 4.46
N ASP A 126 -0.84 16.18 4.02
CA ASP A 126 -0.44 15.03 4.82
C ASP A 126 1.08 14.86 4.92
N GLY A 127 1.80 15.80 4.34
CA GLY A 127 3.26 15.77 4.24
C GLY A 127 3.76 15.07 2.98
N PRO A 128 5.06 15.21 2.71
CA PRO A 128 5.68 14.62 1.54
C PRO A 128 5.73 13.08 1.65
N ALA A 129 5.59 12.39 0.51
CA ALA A 129 5.76 10.95 0.44
C ALA A 129 7.13 10.52 0.96
N SER A 130 7.17 9.43 1.72
CA SER A 130 8.43 8.95 2.28
C SER A 130 9.30 8.28 1.20
N ALA A 131 10.62 8.45 1.32
CA ALA A 131 11.56 7.76 0.43
C ALA A 131 11.42 6.24 0.50
N SER A 132 11.10 5.69 1.68
CA SER A 132 10.87 4.26 1.89
C SER A 132 9.68 3.75 1.10
N GLU A 133 8.56 4.49 1.11
CA GLU A 133 7.38 4.14 0.35
C GLU A 133 7.65 4.12 -1.16
N MET A 134 8.33 5.16 -1.66
CA MET A 134 8.67 5.26 -3.08
C MET A 134 9.65 4.17 -3.52
N LEU A 135 10.68 3.87 -2.71
CA LEU A 135 11.58 2.75 -2.97
C LEU A 135 10.84 1.42 -3.00
N ALA A 136 9.92 1.19 -2.07
CA ALA A 136 9.11 -0.02 -2.08
C ALA A 136 8.23 -0.13 -3.35
N ARG A 137 7.70 0.98 -3.87
CA ARG A 137 6.98 1.01 -5.15
C ARG A 137 7.91 0.70 -6.33
N PHE A 138 9.10 1.30 -6.35
CA PHE A 138 10.10 1.07 -7.40
C PHE A 138 10.58 -0.38 -7.41
N LEU A 139 10.87 -0.96 -6.24
CA LEU A 139 11.29 -2.36 -6.13
C LEU A 139 10.23 -3.32 -6.68
N ARG A 140 8.95 -3.08 -6.37
CA ARG A 140 7.85 -3.86 -6.94
C ARG A 140 7.76 -3.73 -8.46
N ALA A 141 7.89 -2.51 -8.98
CA ALA A 141 7.89 -2.25 -10.42
C ALA A 141 9.08 -2.91 -11.13
N LEU A 142 10.21 -3.07 -10.44
CA LEU A 142 11.40 -3.76 -10.91
C LEU A 142 11.34 -5.29 -10.75
N GLY A 143 10.21 -5.82 -10.27
CA GLY A 143 9.96 -7.26 -10.18
C GLY A 143 10.33 -7.92 -8.85
N VAL A 144 10.62 -7.13 -7.81
CA VAL A 144 10.83 -7.68 -6.46
C VAL A 144 9.49 -8.13 -5.89
N ASP A 145 9.44 -9.35 -5.38
CA ASP A 145 8.25 -9.88 -4.71
C ASP A 145 7.84 -8.94 -3.55
N PRO A 146 6.59 -8.48 -3.47
CA PRO A 146 6.11 -7.63 -2.39
C PRO A 146 6.43 -8.12 -0.97
N ARG A 147 6.55 -9.43 -0.81
CA ARG A 147 6.88 -10.09 0.46
C ARG A 147 8.36 -9.99 0.85
N GLN A 148 9.22 -9.69 -0.12
CA GLN A 148 10.66 -9.53 0.07
C GLN A 148 11.10 -8.06 0.14
N VAL A 149 10.15 -7.12 0.05
CA VAL A 149 10.42 -5.69 0.17
C VAL A 149 10.52 -5.34 1.66
N PRO A 150 11.71 -4.98 2.17
CA PRO A 150 11.88 -4.61 3.57
C PRO A 150 11.20 -3.28 3.89
N THR A 151 11.13 -2.94 5.17
CA THR A 151 10.57 -1.66 5.64
C THR A 151 11.64 -0.63 6.00
N ASP A 152 12.88 -1.09 6.25
CA ASP A 152 14.00 -0.22 6.58
C ASP A 152 14.52 0.53 5.35
N LEU A 153 14.73 1.84 5.50
CA LEU A 153 15.17 2.69 4.39
C LEU A 153 16.57 2.33 3.87
N ALA A 154 17.49 1.91 4.74
CA ALA A 154 18.85 1.56 4.34
C ALA A 154 18.85 0.25 3.53
N GLU A 155 18.09 -0.74 3.98
CA GLU A 155 17.90 -2.00 3.25
C GLU A 155 17.22 -1.79 1.90
N LEU A 156 16.12 -1.03 1.85
CA LEU A 156 15.43 -0.65 0.62
C LEU A 156 16.39 0.02 -0.37
N THR A 157 17.18 0.97 0.12
CA THR A 157 18.16 1.70 -0.70
C THR A 157 19.26 0.76 -1.20
N GLY A 158 19.71 -0.17 -0.38
CA GLY A 158 20.71 -1.18 -0.74
C GLY A 158 20.23 -2.10 -1.86
N ILE A 159 19.02 -2.65 -1.73
CA ILE A 159 18.40 -3.50 -2.75
C ILE A 159 18.16 -2.74 -4.04
N TYR A 160 17.59 -1.53 -3.95
CA TYR A 160 17.35 -0.67 -5.11
C TYR A 160 18.64 -0.40 -5.88
N ARG A 161 19.71 0.00 -5.18
CA ARG A 161 21.01 0.24 -5.81
C ARG A 161 21.55 -1.01 -6.49
N SER A 162 21.45 -2.17 -5.85
CA SER A 162 21.91 -3.44 -6.41
C SER A 162 21.19 -3.82 -7.70
N ILE A 163 19.87 -3.62 -7.74
CA ILE A 163 19.05 -3.91 -8.93
C ILE A 163 19.31 -2.91 -10.05
N MET A 164 19.58 -1.66 -9.71
CA MET A 164 19.78 -0.58 -10.69
C MET A 164 21.20 -0.54 -11.30
N ILE A 165 22.17 -1.26 -10.71
CA ILE A 165 23.53 -1.33 -11.28
C ILE A 165 23.48 -1.90 -12.71
N GLY A 166 24.12 -1.20 -13.65
CA GLY A 166 24.20 -1.60 -15.05
C GLY A 166 22.93 -1.39 -15.87
N LYS A 167 21.85 -0.86 -15.27
CA LYS A 167 20.63 -0.52 -15.99
C LYS A 167 20.69 0.87 -16.62
N ARG A 168 20.02 1.00 -17.76
CA ARG A 168 19.76 2.27 -18.45
C ARG A 168 18.29 2.64 -18.25
N MET A 169 18.01 3.38 -17.20
CA MET A 169 16.66 3.77 -16.82
C MET A 169 16.49 5.27 -16.68
N LEU A 170 15.30 5.75 -16.97
CA LEU A 170 14.87 7.09 -16.62
C LEU A 170 14.06 7.03 -15.31
N VAL A 171 14.42 7.88 -14.34
CA VAL A 171 13.68 8.02 -13.08
C VAL A 171 13.13 9.43 -13.00
N VAL A 172 11.81 9.59 -13.00
CA VAL A 172 11.16 10.90 -12.86
C VAL A 172 10.57 11.01 -11.47
N LEU A 173 11.03 11.99 -10.72
CA LEU A 173 10.63 12.29 -9.34
C LEU A 173 9.92 13.63 -9.33
N ASP A 174 8.60 13.60 -9.29
CA ASP A 174 7.77 14.80 -9.41
C ASP A 174 7.45 15.40 -8.04
N ASP A 175 7.31 16.73 -7.97
CA ASP A 175 6.96 17.55 -6.81
C ASP A 175 7.79 17.24 -5.54
N ALA A 176 9.12 17.22 -5.67
CA ALA A 176 10.04 17.01 -4.55
C ALA A 176 10.12 18.21 -3.62
N LEU A 177 10.05 17.97 -2.29
CA LEU A 177 10.21 19.03 -1.28
C LEU A 177 11.67 19.19 -0.83
N THR A 178 12.39 18.09 -0.61
CA THR A 178 13.75 18.13 -0.07
C THR A 178 14.69 17.19 -0.84
N ALA A 179 15.98 17.53 -0.81
CA ALA A 179 17.00 16.65 -1.35
C ALA A 179 17.18 15.34 -0.54
N ALA A 180 16.82 15.33 0.74
CA ALA A 180 16.84 14.14 1.57
C ALA A 180 15.79 13.12 1.09
N GLN A 181 14.62 13.59 0.67
CA GLN A 181 13.57 12.77 0.06
C GLN A 181 14.04 12.13 -1.27
N VAL A 182 14.76 12.90 -2.09
CA VAL A 182 15.21 12.50 -3.42
C VAL A 182 16.41 11.55 -3.39
N SER A 183 17.39 11.81 -2.50
CA SER A 183 18.70 11.16 -2.52
C SER A 183 18.66 9.62 -2.51
N PRO A 184 17.79 8.95 -1.74
CA PRO A 184 17.69 7.48 -1.75
C PRO A 184 17.15 6.92 -3.07
N LEU A 185 16.37 7.70 -3.83
CA LEU A 185 15.69 7.33 -5.06
C LEU A 185 16.56 7.52 -6.32
N LEU A 186 17.71 8.17 -6.19
CA LEU A 186 18.60 8.41 -7.32
C LEU A 186 19.24 7.12 -7.82
N PRO A 187 19.23 6.84 -9.14
CA PRO A 187 19.83 5.66 -9.70
C PRO A 187 21.36 5.69 -9.57
N PRO A 188 22.00 4.58 -9.17
CA PRO A 188 23.46 4.50 -9.04
C PRO A 188 24.16 4.31 -10.38
N SER A 189 23.45 3.79 -11.40
CA SER A 189 24.02 3.48 -12.71
C SER A 189 24.42 4.77 -13.47
N PRO A 190 25.61 4.82 -14.06
CA PRO A 190 26.06 5.98 -14.83
C PRO A 190 25.27 6.22 -16.12
N GLU A 191 24.57 5.22 -16.61
CA GLU A 191 23.78 5.29 -17.83
C GLU A 191 22.31 5.66 -17.57
N SER A 192 21.91 5.73 -16.32
CA SER A 192 20.57 6.14 -15.90
C SER A 192 20.53 7.63 -15.61
N VAL A 193 19.38 8.24 -15.87
CA VAL A 193 19.12 9.66 -15.62
C VAL A 193 17.96 9.82 -14.65
N ALA A 194 18.12 10.71 -13.69
CA ALA A 194 17.02 11.15 -12.82
C ALA A 194 16.59 12.58 -13.19
N VAL A 195 15.29 12.77 -13.35
CA VAL A 195 14.66 14.08 -13.50
C VAL A 195 13.83 14.36 -12.26
N VAL A 196 14.12 15.44 -11.58
CA VAL A 196 13.46 15.86 -10.35
C VAL A 196 12.73 17.16 -10.61
N THR A 197 11.44 17.23 -10.34
CA THR A 197 10.75 18.52 -10.32
C THR A 197 10.58 19.02 -8.90
N SER A 198 10.76 20.30 -8.67
CA SER A 198 10.62 20.93 -7.36
C SER A 198 10.25 22.40 -7.48
N ARG A 199 9.57 22.93 -6.46
CA ARG A 199 9.38 24.39 -6.30
C ARG A 199 10.65 25.05 -5.73
N LEU A 200 11.54 24.25 -5.13
CA LEU A 200 12.79 24.69 -4.52
C LEU A 200 14.01 24.30 -5.38
N ARG A 201 15.10 25.03 -5.24
CA ARG A 201 16.33 24.78 -6.02
C ARG A 201 17.14 23.56 -5.56
N LEU A 202 16.78 22.91 -4.46
CA LEU A 202 17.41 21.71 -3.90
C LEU A 202 18.97 21.79 -3.91
N GLY A 203 19.54 22.83 -3.34
CA GLY A 203 20.97 23.18 -3.43
C GLY A 203 21.95 22.07 -3.04
N SER A 204 21.57 21.16 -2.15
CA SER A 204 22.38 19.99 -1.79
C SER A 204 22.51 18.96 -2.91
N LEU A 205 21.55 18.88 -3.85
CA LEU A 205 21.68 18.06 -5.06
C LEU A 205 22.65 18.75 -6.06
N THR A 206 22.57 20.06 -6.17
CA THR A 206 23.50 20.85 -6.99
C THR A 206 24.95 20.67 -6.52
N ALA A 207 25.19 20.69 -5.22
CA ALA A 207 26.52 20.44 -4.64
C ALA A 207 27.05 19.01 -4.96
N ARG A 208 26.18 18.08 -5.32
CA ARG A 208 26.50 16.70 -5.75
C ARG A 208 26.58 16.55 -7.28
N GLY A 209 26.54 17.64 -8.04
CA GLY A 209 26.67 17.63 -9.48
C GLY A 209 25.36 17.60 -10.26
N ALA A 210 24.20 17.77 -9.61
CA ALA A 210 22.94 17.88 -10.33
C ALA A 210 22.88 19.17 -11.18
N ARG A 211 22.35 19.07 -12.40
CA ARG A 211 22.05 20.21 -13.26
C ARG A 211 20.70 20.81 -12.87
N VAL A 212 20.71 22.04 -12.40
CA VAL A 212 19.47 22.78 -12.14
C VAL A 212 19.07 23.56 -13.38
N ILE A 213 17.81 23.37 -13.79
CA ILE A 213 17.17 24.11 -14.87
C ILE A 213 16.00 24.84 -14.27
N GLN A 214 16.10 26.17 -14.26
CA GLN A 214 15.01 27.02 -13.81
C GLN A 214 14.03 27.20 -14.97
N LEU A 215 12.75 26.87 -14.73
CA LEU A 215 11.67 27.13 -15.67
C LEU A 215 11.02 28.46 -15.34
N ASP A 216 11.11 29.36 -16.28
CA ASP A 216 10.43 30.64 -16.22
C ASP A 216 9.01 30.56 -16.81
N ARG A 217 8.23 31.58 -16.58
CA ARG A 217 6.93 31.77 -17.21
C ARG A 217 7.09 31.73 -18.74
N LEU A 218 6.01 31.47 -19.46
CA LEU A 218 6.02 31.57 -20.93
C LEU A 218 6.20 33.05 -21.31
N ASP A 219 6.98 33.28 -22.35
CA ASP A 219 6.99 34.59 -22.99
C ASP A 219 5.62 34.90 -23.63
N ALA A 220 5.40 36.12 -24.05
CA ALA A 220 4.11 36.58 -24.56
C ALA A 220 3.65 35.79 -25.79
N ASP A 221 4.57 35.40 -26.66
CA ASP A 221 4.24 34.68 -27.90
C ASP A 221 3.87 33.23 -27.61
N ALA A 222 4.65 32.52 -26.80
CA ALA A 222 4.34 31.16 -26.36
C ALA A 222 3.08 31.11 -25.50
N ALA A 223 2.83 32.11 -24.68
CA ALA A 223 1.63 32.22 -23.87
C ALA A 223 0.37 32.42 -24.74
N LEU A 224 0.48 33.28 -25.75
CA LEU A 224 -0.59 33.47 -26.76
C LEU A 224 -0.83 32.18 -27.57
N GLU A 225 0.24 31.47 -27.97
CA GLU A 225 0.11 30.18 -28.67
C GLU A 225 -0.60 29.14 -27.79
N LEU A 226 -0.26 29.06 -26.51
CA LEU A 226 -0.92 28.16 -25.58
C LEU A 226 -2.40 28.52 -25.39
N LEU A 227 -2.69 29.80 -25.25
CA LEU A 227 -4.06 30.33 -25.12
C LEU A 227 -4.86 30.03 -26.40
N ALA A 228 -4.29 30.29 -27.58
CA ALA A 228 -4.89 30.01 -28.87
C ALA A 228 -5.20 28.53 -29.07
N ARG A 229 -4.29 27.66 -28.72
CA ARG A 229 -4.51 26.20 -28.71
C ARG A 229 -5.64 25.76 -27.81
N THR A 230 -5.87 26.46 -26.69
CA THR A 230 -6.85 26.08 -25.69
C THR A 230 -8.24 26.62 -26.03
N MET A 231 -8.35 27.85 -26.52
CA MET A 231 -9.65 28.49 -26.78
C MET A 231 -9.98 28.60 -28.25
N GLY A 232 -9.06 28.29 -29.17
CA GLY A 232 -9.17 28.44 -30.62
C GLY A 232 -8.49 29.69 -31.17
N ASP A 233 -7.74 29.53 -32.26
CA ASP A 233 -6.95 30.60 -32.91
C ASP A 233 -7.81 31.79 -33.36
N GLU A 234 -9.01 31.51 -33.91
CA GLU A 234 -9.93 32.53 -34.38
C GLU A 234 -10.32 33.56 -33.32
N ARG A 235 -10.39 33.12 -32.08
CA ARG A 235 -10.80 33.99 -30.96
C ARG A 235 -9.68 34.94 -30.50
N VAL A 236 -8.43 34.46 -30.57
CA VAL A 236 -7.24 35.31 -30.32
C VAL A 236 -7.16 36.37 -31.42
N LEU A 237 -7.37 35.98 -32.67
CA LEU A 237 -7.33 36.88 -33.83
C LEU A 237 -8.46 37.89 -33.79
N ALA A 238 -9.63 37.51 -33.28
CA ALA A 238 -10.81 38.40 -33.16
C ALA A 238 -10.61 39.51 -32.09
N GLN A 239 -9.89 39.22 -31.01
CA GLN A 239 -9.67 40.15 -29.89
C GLN A 239 -8.21 40.14 -29.41
N PRO A 240 -7.24 40.55 -30.26
CA PRO A 240 -5.80 40.40 -29.97
C PRO A 240 -5.30 41.22 -28.76
N HIS A 241 -5.94 42.38 -28.51
CA HIS A 241 -5.61 43.20 -27.33
C HIS A 241 -6.09 42.52 -26.05
N ALA A 242 -7.33 42.07 -25.99
CA ALA A 242 -7.86 41.35 -24.82
C ALA A 242 -7.12 40.03 -24.57
N ALA A 243 -6.71 39.33 -25.61
CA ALA A 243 -5.90 38.10 -25.47
C ALA A 243 -4.53 38.36 -24.85
N ARG A 244 -3.86 39.47 -25.23
CA ARG A 244 -2.59 39.86 -24.60
C ARG A 244 -2.80 40.29 -23.17
N GLU A 245 -3.81 41.08 -22.87
CA GLU A 245 -4.15 41.46 -21.51
C GLU A 245 -4.49 40.25 -20.62
N LEU A 246 -5.21 39.25 -21.17
CA LEU A 246 -5.48 38.01 -20.48
C LEU A 246 -4.18 37.22 -20.19
N VAL A 247 -3.22 37.22 -21.11
CA VAL A 247 -1.89 36.63 -20.90
C VAL A 247 -1.15 37.33 -19.77
N GLU A 248 -1.22 38.67 -19.71
CA GLU A 248 -0.63 39.46 -18.62
C GLU A 248 -1.30 39.18 -17.28
N LEU A 249 -2.65 39.11 -17.25
CA LEU A 249 -3.41 38.74 -16.05
C LEU A 249 -3.10 37.31 -15.55
N CYS A 250 -2.86 36.40 -16.49
CA CYS A 250 -2.38 35.03 -16.19
C CYS A 250 -0.88 34.99 -15.87
N ALA A 251 -0.18 36.12 -15.96
CA ALA A 251 1.27 36.26 -15.76
C ALA A 251 2.11 35.25 -16.56
N GLY A 252 1.68 34.83 -17.74
CA GLY A 252 2.36 33.84 -18.57
C GLY A 252 2.44 32.44 -17.95
N LEU A 253 1.67 32.15 -16.92
CA LEU A 253 1.66 30.84 -16.27
C LEU A 253 0.81 29.83 -17.09
N PRO A 254 1.38 28.71 -17.56
CA PRO A 254 0.67 27.72 -18.37
C PRO A 254 -0.65 27.25 -17.75
N LEU A 255 -0.66 26.96 -16.45
CA LEU A 255 -1.85 26.52 -15.75
C LEU A 255 -2.97 27.56 -15.83
N ALA A 256 -2.66 28.84 -15.56
CA ALA A 256 -3.63 29.91 -15.59
C ALA A 256 -4.18 30.13 -17.02
N LEU A 257 -3.29 30.04 -18.02
CA LEU A 257 -3.65 30.15 -19.43
C LEU A 257 -4.55 28.99 -19.89
N CYS A 258 -4.21 27.76 -19.51
CA CYS A 258 -5.04 26.59 -19.83
C CYS A 258 -6.43 26.70 -19.21
N VAL A 259 -6.53 27.09 -17.95
CA VAL A 259 -7.81 27.25 -17.25
C VAL A 259 -8.65 28.35 -17.90
N SER A 260 -8.04 29.51 -18.17
CA SER A 260 -8.72 30.65 -18.82
C SER A 260 -9.17 30.32 -20.25
N GLY A 261 -8.26 29.67 -21.00
CA GLY A 261 -8.54 29.26 -22.38
C GLY A 261 -9.64 28.20 -22.48
N ALA A 262 -9.61 27.18 -21.61
CA ALA A 262 -10.62 26.13 -21.55
C ALA A 262 -12.00 26.71 -21.23
N ARG A 263 -12.07 27.67 -20.31
CA ARG A 263 -13.29 28.35 -19.97
C ARG A 263 -13.86 29.15 -21.13
N LEU A 264 -13.02 29.89 -21.86
CA LEU A 264 -13.40 30.58 -23.07
C LEU A 264 -13.84 29.60 -24.15
N ALA A 265 -13.18 28.45 -24.31
CA ALA A 265 -13.58 27.41 -25.27
C ALA A 265 -14.96 26.84 -24.97
N ALA A 266 -15.27 26.57 -23.71
CA ALA A 266 -16.56 26.05 -23.25
C ALA A 266 -17.70 27.09 -23.48
N ARG A 267 -17.37 28.38 -23.58
CA ARG A 267 -18.32 29.50 -23.80
C ARG A 267 -17.99 30.21 -25.08
N SER A 268 -18.36 29.61 -26.22
CA SER A 268 -18.00 30.10 -27.54
C SER A 268 -18.48 31.54 -27.83
N ARG A 269 -19.54 31.99 -27.17
CA ARG A 269 -20.11 33.36 -27.34
C ARG A 269 -19.54 34.38 -26.34
N TRP A 270 -18.77 33.96 -25.35
CA TRP A 270 -18.25 34.87 -24.34
C TRP A 270 -16.99 35.57 -24.85
N PRO A 271 -16.98 36.90 -24.99
CA PRO A 271 -15.80 37.60 -25.51
C PRO A 271 -14.64 37.53 -24.55
N VAL A 272 -13.42 37.55 -25.09
CA VAL A 272 -12.18 37.51 -24.26
C VAL A 272 -12.14 38.72 -23.34
N SER A 273 -12.64 39.87 -23.75
CA SER A 273 -12.72 41.09 -22.95
C SER A 273 -13.54 40.95 -21.67
N GLU A 274 -14.64 40.19 -21.66
CA GLU A 274 -15.39 39.92 -20.42
C GLU A 274 -14.58 39.06 -19.42
N MET A 275 -13.76 38.14 -19.93
CA MET A 275 -12.84 37.36 -19.07
C MET A 275 -11.78 38.27 -18.44
N VAL A 276 -11.25 39.20 -19.21
CA VAL A 276 -10.28 40.21 -18.74
C VAL A 276 -10.91 41.06 -17.64
N GLU A 277 -12.09 41.61 -17.87
CA GLU A 277 -12.82 42.42 -16.89
C GLU A 277 -13.09 41.63 -15.59
N ALA A 278 -13.55 40.38 -15.69
CA ALA A 278 -13.78 39.54 -14.52
C ALA A 278 -12.47 39.29 -13.71
N MET A 279 -11.35 39.05 -14.37
CA MET A 279 -10.07 38.86 -13.71
C MET A 279 -9.53 40.17 -13.11
N ALA A 280 -9.69 41.30 -13.77
CA ALA A 280 -9.25 42.61 -13.28
C ALA A 280 -10.00 43.01 -11.99
N HIS A 281 -11.31 42.82 -11.92
CA HIS A 281 -12.11 43.10 -10.72
C HIS A 281 -11.70 42.23 -9.51
N GLU A 282 -11.47 40.97 -9.71
CA GLU A 282 -11.00 40.04 -8.70
C GLU A 282 -9.59 40.45 -8.19
N ARG A 283 -8.69 40.83 -9.10
CA ARG A 283 -7.35 41.28 -8.77
C ARG A 283 -7.36 42.51 -7.87
N GLU A 284 -8.26 43.48 -8.12
CA GLU A 284 -8.38 44.68 -7.28
C GLU A 284 -8.89 44.34 -5.87
N ARG A 285 -9.89 43.48 -5.74
CA ARG A 285 -10.42 43.02 -4.45
C ARG A 285 -9.39 42.22 -3.65
N LEU A 286 -8.62 41.35 -4.30
CA LEU A 286 -7.60 40.53 -3.68
C LEU A 286 -6.29 41.30 -3.43
N ALA A 287 -6.03 42.43 -4.14
CA ALA A 287 -4.87 43.28 -3.90
C ALA A 287 -4.81 43.83 -2.47
N ALA A 288 -5.98 44.03 -1.84
CA ALA A 288 -6.10 44.49 -0.45
C ALA A 288 -5.75 43.44 0.61
N LEU A 289 -5.56 42.14 0.24
CA LEU A 289 -5.41 41.00 1.16
C LEU A 289 -4.12 40.18 0.95
N ARG A 290 -3.01 40.70 0.39
CA ARG A 290 -1.93 39.96 -0.26
C ARG A 290 -0.59 39.83 0.38
N MET A 291 0.07 38.66 0.04
CA MET A 291 1.52 38.50 -0.17
C MET A 291 1.83 38.37 -1.67
N GLU A 292 2.98 38.91 -2.13
CA GLU A 292 3.25 39.38 -3.49
C GLU A 292 3.29 38.39 -4.68
N ASP A 293 3.23 37.05 -4.48
CA ASP A 293 3.55 36.09 -5.55
C ASP A 293 2.39 35.19 -6.07
N ASP A 294 1.19 35.19 -5.48
CA ASP A 294 0.14 34.19 -5.78
C ASP A 294 -1.05 34.70 -6.60
N ILE A 295 -0.95 35.90 -7.13
CA ILE A 295 -2.07 36.70 -7.63
C ILE A 295 -2.77 36.14 -8.88
N PRO A 296 -2.06 35.73 -9.94
CA PRO A 296 -2.73 35.43 -11.21
C PRO A 296 -3.39 34.06 -11.25
N VAL A 297 -2.80 33.05 -10.58
CA VAL A 297 -3.34 31.66 -10.61
C VAL A 297 -4.61 31.56 -9.78
N HIS A 298 -4.62 32.20 -8.61
CA HIS A 298 -5.80 32.25 -7.75
C HIS A 298 -6.99 32.93 -8.45
N SER A 299 -6.75 34.05 -9.10
CA SER A 299 -7.77 34.75 -9.87
C SER A 299 -8.31 33.90 -11.04
N ALA A 300 -7.43 33.18 -11.75
CA ALA A 300 -7.84 32.32 -12.84
C ALA A 300 -8.70 31.14 -12.35
N LEU A 301 -8.31 30.52 -11.23
CA LEU A 301 -9.12 29.45 -10.61
C LEU A 301 -10.47 29.98 -10.12
N HIS A 302 -10.45 31.14 -9.46
CA HIS A 302 -11.67 31.74 -8.93
C HIS A 302 -12.65 32.14 -10.04
N VAL A 303 -12.17 32.66 -11.15
CA VAL A 303 -12.96 32.94 -12.32
C VAL A 303 -13.63 31.68 -12.89
N SER A 304 -12.89 30.57 -12.98
CA SER A 304 -13.47 29.27 -13.38
C SER A 304 -14.49 28.75 -12.38
N TYR A 305 -14.20 28.89 -11.10
CA TYR A 305 -15.11 28.53 -10.01
C TYR A 305 -16.41 29.32 -10.03
N SER A 306 -16.33 30.65 -10.15
CA SER A 306 -17.50 31.56 -10.16
C SER A 306 -18.48 31.32 -11.30
N ALA A 307 -18.05 30.63 -12.36
CA ALA A 307 -18.89 30.26 -13.47
C ALA A 307 -19.58 28.92 -13.33
N LEU A 308 -19.26 28.18 -12.30
CA LEU A 308 -19.88 26.86 -12.06
C LEU A 308 -21.38 27.05 -11.73
N PRO A 309 -22.22 26.09 -12.14
CA PRO A 309 -23.55 25.96 -11.56
C PRO A 309 -23.45 25.79 -10.03
N ALA A 310 -24.42 26.30 -9.28
CA ALA A 310 -24.41 26.34 -7.83
C ALA A 310 -24.09 24.96 -7.17
N ASP A 311 -24.70 23.89 -7.71
CA ASP A 311 -24.48 22.53 -7.22
C ASP A 311 -23.05 22.02 -7.49
N ALA A 312 -22.49 22.35 -8.66
CA ALA A 312 -21.11 21.99 -8.99
C ALA A 312 -20.10 22.79 -8.15
N ALA A 313 -20.36 24.09 -7.94
CA ALA A 313 -19.55 24.92 -7.06
C ALA A 313 -19.57 24.39 -5.62
N ARG A 314 -20.75 23.97 -5.12
CA ARG A 314 -20.86 23.36 -3.80
C ARG A 314 -20.09 22.05 -3.71
N LEU A 315 -20.22 21.15 -4.70
CA LEU A 315 -19.44 19.91 -4.73
C LEU A 315 -17.93 20.19 -4.74
N TYR A 316 -17.49 21.17 -5.55
CA TYR A 316 -16.08 21.59 -5.60
C TYR A 316 -15.56 22.00 -4.22
N ARG A 317 -16.29 22.86 -3.50
CA ARG A 317 -15.94 23.28 -2.13
C ARG A 317 -15.84 22.10 -1.17
N LEU A 318 -16.88 21.25 -1.14
CA LEU A 318 -16.94 20.13 -0.21
C LEU A 318 -15.85 19.10 -0.49
N MET A 319 -15.52 18.85 -1.77
CA MET A 319 -14.43 17.97 -2.14
C MET A 319 -13.05 18.57 -1.87
N GLY A 320 -12.93 19.90 -1.74
CA GLY A 320 -11.73 20.56 -1.21
C GLY A 320 -11.38 20.15 0.23
N LEU A 321 -12.34 19.61 0.98
CA LEU A 321 -12.14 19.07 2.34
C LEU A 321 -11.62 17.62 2.33
N PHE A 322 -11.61 16.95 1.18
CA PHE A 322 -11.13 15.59 1.03
C PHE A 322 -9.62 15.51 1.28
N PRO A 323 -9.16 14.68 2.23
CA PRO A 323 -7.76 14.67 2.64
C PRO A 323 -6.86 13.83 1.72
N GLY A 324 -7.44 12.95 0.91
CA GLY A 324 -6.71 12.01 0.06
C GLY A 324 -6.29 12.58 -1.29
N THR A 325 -5.72 11.71 -2.12
CA THR A 325 -5.21 12.10 -3.45
C THR A 325 -6.20 11.85 -4.57
N HIS A 326 -6.94 10.75 -4.52
CA HIS A 326 -7.90 10.33 -5.54
C HIS A 326 -9.20 9.92 -4.88
N PHE A 327 -10.31 10.21 -5.55
CA PHE A 327 -11.63 9.82 -5.09
C PHE A 327 -12.52 9.44 -6.27
N ASP A 328 -13.57 8.69 -6.02
CA ASP A 328 -14.57 8.33 -7.00
C ASP A 328 -15.89 9.06 -6.77
N SER A 329 -16.86 8.78 -7.64
CA SER A 329 -18.20 9.36 -7.53
C SER A 329 -18.98 8.92 -6.28
N ALA A 330 -18.60 7.82 -5.63
CA ALA A 330 -19.27 7.38 -4.40
C ALA A 330 -18.80 8.21 -3.20
N VAL A 331 -17.50 8.50 -3.11
CA VAL A 331 -16.95 9.42 -2.10
C VAL A 331 -17.59 10.82 -2.25
N ALA A 332 -17.64 11.33 -3.48
CA ALA A 332 -18.23 12.64 -3.77
C ALA A 332 -19.72 12.70 -3.41
N ALA A 333 -20.48 11.65 -3.75
CA ALA A 333 -21.89 11.51 -3.42
C ALA A 333 -22.13 11.52 -1.90
N ALA A 334 -21.36 10.74 -1.16
CA ALA A 334 -21.45 10.70 0.30
C ALA A 334 -21.13 12.07 0.92
N THR A 335 -20.00 12.68 0.52
CA THR A 335 -19.54 13.98 1.04
C THR A 335 -20.59 15.08 0.82
N ALA A 336 -21.14 15.17 -0.39
CA ALA A 336 -22.10 16.20 -0.75
C ALA A 336 -23.56 15.86 -0.37
N ALA A 337 -23.83 14.65 0.09
CA ALA A 337 -25.19 14.11 0.37
C ALA A 337 -26.11 14.18 -0.85
N VAL A 338 -25.61 13.74 -2.02
CA VAL A 338 -26.37 13.67 -3.27
C VAL A 338 -26.35 12.25 -3.84
N PRO A 339 -27.31 11.89 -4.73
CA PRO A 339 -27.26 10.62 -5.45
C PRO A 339 -25.97 10.46 -6.26
N ARG A 340 -25.42 9.24 -6.34
CA ARG A 340 -24.16 8.95 -7.06
C ARG A 340 -24.20 9.37 -8.53
N ALA A 341 -25.34 9.18 -9.19
CA ALA A 341 -25.53 9.61 -10.57
C ALA A 341 -25.37 11.14 -10.72
N GLN A 342 -25.95 11.92 -9.79
CA GLN A 342 -25.79 13.36 -9.74
C GLN A 342 -24.33 13.76 -9.43
N ALA A 343 -23.72 13.13 -8.46
CA ALA A 343 -22.29 13.37 -8.16
C ALA A 343 -21.42 13.16 -9.39
N LYS A 344 -21.64 12.07 -10.16
CA LYS A 344 -20.90 11.79 -11.39
C LYS A 344 -21.10 12.89 -12.45
N GLN A 345 -22.32 13.40 -12.61
CA GLN A 345 -22.60 14.52 -13.53
C GLN A 345 -21.87 15.80 -13.09
N LEU A 346 -21.93 16.13 -11.81
CA LEU A 346 -21.25 17.31 -11.25
C LEU A 346 -19.72 17.21 -11.36
N LEU A 347 -19.16 16.01 -11.13
CA LEU A 347 -17.73 15.76 -11.34
C LEU A 347 -17.33 15.94 -12.80
N GLY A 348 -18.17 15.52 -13.75
CA GLY A 348 -17.99 15.83 -15.18
C GLY A 348 -17.92 17.33 -15.44
N VAL A 349 -18.83 18.12 -14.86
CA VAL A 349 -18.79 19.60 -14.98
C VAL A 349 -17.49 20.18 -14.44
N LEU A 350 -16.99 19.66 -13.30
CA LEU A 350 -15.73 20.13 -12.72
C LEU A 350 -14.51 19.74 -13.57
N THR A 351 -14.53 18.55 -14.18
CA THR A 351 -13.51 18.10 -15.12
C THR A 351 -13.50 18.93 -16.39
N ASP A 352 -14.68 19.20 -16.96
CA ASP A 352 -14.84 20.07 -18.13
C ASP A 352 -14.36 21.51 -17.86
N ALA A 353 -14.49 21.97 -16.62
CA ALA A 353 -13.96 23.26 -16.18
C ALA A 353 -12.43 23.26 -15.86
N ASN A 354 -11.74 22.12 -16.05
CA ASN A 354 -10.33 21.91 -15.67
C ASN A 354 -10.03 22.21 -14.20
N LEU A 355 -11.00 21.96 -13.33
CA LEU A 355 -10.87 22.07 -11.88
C LEU A 355 -10.61 20.72 -11.22
N LEU A 356 -10.80 19.62 -11.97
CA LEU A 356 -10.46 18.24 -11.59
C LEU A 356 -9.83 17.53 -12.78
N ASP A 357 -8.89 16.65 -12.47
CA ASP A 357 -8.39 15.66 -13.42
C ASP A 357 -9.23 14.39 -13.37
N ASP A 358 -9.51 13.82 -14.54
CA ASP A 358 -10.03 12.46 -14.69
C ASP A 358 -8.84 11.50 -14.72
N ALA A 359 -8.81 10.56 -13.80
CA ALA A 359 -7.79 9.53 -13.70
C ALA A 359 -8.35 8.18 -14.16
N ALA A 360 -7.47 7.24 -14.50
CA ALA A 360 -7.86 5.91 -14.93
C ALA A 360 -8.80 5.24 -13.90
N GLY A 361 -9.83 4.51 -14.37
CA GLY A 361 -10.74 3.77 -13.50
C GLY A 361 -11.87 4.58 -12.89
N SER A 362 -12.28 5.68 -13.50
CA SER A 362 -13.36 6.58 -13.02
C SER A 362 -13.02 7.24 -11.67
N GLN A 363 -11.75 7.51 -11.46
CA GLN A 363 -11.26 8.28 -10.32
C GLN A 363 -10.97 9.72 -10.73
N TYR A 364 -11.06 10.62 -9.76
CA TYR A 364 -10.83 12.05 -9.90
C TYR A 364 -9.77 12.51 -8.91
N ARG A 365 -9.03 13.53 -9.28
CA ARG A 365 -8.08 14.19 -8.37
C ARG A 365 -8.08 15.69 -8.56
N PHE A 366 -7.74 16.39 -7.50
CA PHE A 366 -7.38 17.78 -7.59
C PHE A 366 -5.88 17.92 -7.89
N HIS A 367 -5.54 18.93 -8.68
CA HIS A 367 -4.20 19.52 -8.57
C HIS A 367 -4.07 20.30 -7.25
N ASP A 368 -2.86 20.38 -6.71
CA ASP A 368 -2.59 20.97 -5.39
C ASP A 368 -3.18 22.39 -5.25
N LEU A 369 -2.95 23.26 -6.24
CA LEU A 369 -3.48 24.62 -6.22
C LEU A 369 -5.01 24.66 -6.31
N THR A 370 -5.59 23.80 -7.11
CA THR A 370 -7.04 23.70 -7.25
C THR A 370 -7.68 23.20 -5.97
N ARG A 371 -7.02 22.24 -5.27
CA ARG A 371 -7.48 21.75 -3.97
C ARG A 371 -7.41 22.84 -2.89
N LEU A 372 -6.30 23.57 -2.83
CA LEU A 372 -6.15 24.69 -1.89
C LEU A 372 -7.23 25.74 -2.13
N HIS A 373 -7.49 26.10 -3.39
CA HIS A 373 -8.57 27.02 -3.73
C HIS A 373 -9.95 26.47 -3.35
N ALA A 374 -10.23 25.19 -3.62
CA ALA A 374 -11.48 24.55 -3.24
C ALA A 374 -11.71 24.58 -1.73
N ARG A 375 -10.65 24.31 -0.96
CA ARG A 375 -10.68 24.37 0.51
C ARG A 375 -10.90 25.79 1.03
N GLU A 376 -10.22 26.78 0.46
CA GLU A 376 -10.43 28.18 0.80
C GLU A 376 -11.86 28.64 0.52
N MET A 377 -12.42 28.23 -0.62
CA MET A 377 -13.83 28.51 -0.93
C MET A 377 -14.79 27.79 0.01
N ALA A 378 -14.47 26.57 0.45
CA ALA A 378 -15.24 25.89 1.49
C ALA A 378 -15.22 26.66 2.84
N GLU A 379 -14.06 27.19 3.21
CA GLU A 379 -13.90 27.96 4.44
C GLU A 379 -14.66 29.30 4.38
N ARG A 380 -14.73 29.91 3.21
CA ARG A 380 -15.38 31.21 2.99
C ARG A 380 -16.89 31.11 2.82
N GLU A 381 -17.37 30.13 2.06
CA GLU A 381 -18.75 30.09 1.58
C GLU A 381 -19.61 29.03 2.28
N GLU A 382 -19.01 28.00 2.89
CA GLU A 382 -19.75 27.00 3.64
C GLU A 382 -19.72 27.31 5.14
N GLN A 383 -20.87 27.19 5.80
CA GLN A 383 -20.93 27.31 7.25
C GLN A 383 -20.10 26.23 7.94
N ALA A 384 -19.49 26.55 9.07
CA ALA A 384 -18.64 25.60 9.80
C ALA A 384 -19.37 24.27 10.12
N ALA A 385 -20.65 24.34 10.49
CA ALA A 385 -21.47 23.16 10.72
C ALA A 385 -21.65 22.30 9.44
N ALA A 386 -21.84 22.96 8.28
CA ALA A 386 -22.01 22.25 7.01
C ALA A 386 -20.68 21.55 6.58
N ARG A 387 -19.54 22.18 6.83
CA ARG A 387 -18.23 21.58 6.62
C ARG A 387 -18.00 20.37 7.53
N ALA A 388 -18.28 20.51 8.82
CA ALA A 388 -18.17 19.43 9.78
C ALA A 388 -19.05 18.22 9.41
N GLU A 389 -20.28 18.49 8.96
CA GLU A 389 -21.19 17.45 8.47
C GLU A 389 -20.70 16.78 7.19
N ALA A 390 -20.11 17.51 6.26
CA ALA A 390 -19.53 16.95 5.04
C ALA A 390 -18.30 16.07 5.35
N ILE A 391 -17.43 16.53 6.25
CA ILE A 391 -16.30 15.75 6.75
C ILE A 391 -16.81 14.48 7.44
N ARG A 392 -17.83 14.59 8.29
CA ARG A 392 -18.38 13.43 8.97
C ARG A 392 -18.93 12.39 7.97
N ARG A 393 -19.71 12.80 6.95
CA ARG A 393 -20.22 11.90 5.91
C ARG A 393 -19.10 11.24 5.10
N LEU A 394 -18.05 11.99 4.79
CA LEU A 394 -16.85 11.47 4.12
C LEU A 394 -16.20 10.35 4.94
N LEU A 395 -15.96 10.60 6.23
CA LEU A 395 -15.34 9.64 7.14
C LEU A 395 -16.23 8.41 7.38
N ASP A 396 -17.53 8.62 7.53
CA ASP A 396 -18.52 7.55 7.66
C ASP A 396 -18.54 6.65 6.42
N TRP A 397 -18.37 7.24 5.22
CA TRP A 397 -18.28 6.46 3.98
C TRP A 397 -17.04 5.56 3.97
N PHE A 398 -15.85 6.10 4.29
CA PHE A 398 -14.62 5.31 4.34
C PHE A 398 -14.70 4.22 5.40
N LEU A 399 -15.23 4.53 6.57
CA LEU A 399 -15.39 3.56 7.65
C LEU A 399 -16.36 2.44 7.23
N ALA A 400 -17.52 2.79 6.67
CA ALA A 400 -18.49 1.82 6.19
C ALA A 400 -17.93 0.93 5.09
N ALA A 401 -17.21 1.52 4.12
CA ALA A 401 -16.60 0.78 3.03
C ALA A 401 -15.47 -0.16 3.51
N ALA A 402 -14.60 0.32 4.41
CA ALA A 402 -13.54 -0.49 5.00
C ALA A 402 -14.09 -1.67 5.83
N VAL A 403 -15.13 -1.43 6.63
CA VAL A 403 -15.82 -2.50 7.39
C VAL A 403 -16.47 -3.52 6.45
N ALA A 404 -17.14 -3.06 5.39
CA ALA A 404 -17.75 -3.96 4.41
C ALA A 404 -16.70 -4.79 3.67
N ALA A 405 -15.57 -4.18 3.28
CA ALA A 405 -14.45 -4.88 2.66
C ALA A 405 -13.82 -5.89 3.63
N GLY A 406 -13.59 -5.49 4.88
CA GLY A 406 -13.05 -6.37 5.92
C GLY A 406 -13.91 -7.61 6.14
N ARG A 407 -15.24 -7.45 6.19
CA ARG A 407 -16.20 -8.57 6.29
C ARG A 407 -16.23 -9.46 5.07
N ALA A 408 -16.07 -8.90 3.87
CA ALA A 408 -16.00 -9.69 2.64
C ALA A 408 -14.74 -10.58 2.61
N VAL A 409 -13.62 -10.13 3.20
CA VAL A 409 -12.37 -10.88 3.29
C VAL A 409 -12.37 -11.87 4.46
N MET A 410 -12.89 -11.47 5.64
CA MET A 410 -12.91 -12.26 6.88
C MET A 410 -14.31 -12.28 7.51
N PRO A 411 -15.28 -13.02 6.95
CA PRO A 411 -16.68 -13.01 7.41
C PRO A 411 -16.87 -13.59 8.82
N TYR A 412 -15.93 -14.38 9.29
CA TYR A 412 -15.95 -15.00 10.62
C TYR A 412 -15.44 -14.08 11.76
N ARG A 413 -14.96 -12.89 11.41
CA ARG A 413 -14.44 -11.94 12.39
C ARG A 413 -15.57 -11.16 13.04
N THR A 414 -15.53 -11.07 14.38
CA THR A 414 -16.44 -10.22 15.13
C THR A 414 -15.85 -8.81 15.17
N ASP A 415 -16.45 -7.91 14.43
CA ASP A 415 -16.04 -6.51 14.40
C ASP A 415 -16.63 -5.73 15.58
N VAL A 416 -15.94 -4.66 15.97
CA VAL A 416 -16.53 -3.62 16.80
C VAL A 416 -17.57 -2.89 15.95
N ALA A 417 -18.76 -2.64 16.51
CA ALA A 417 -19.76 -1.85 15.83
C ALA A 417 -19.22 -0.45 15.51
N PRO A 418 -19.14 -0.06 14.23
CA PRO A 418 -18.60 1.24 13.85
C PRO A 418 -19.55 2.37 14.24
N ASP A 419 -19.00 3.51 14.69
CA ASP A 419 -19.76 4.75 14.93
C ASP A 419 -20.02 5.46 13.61
N ILE A 420 -21.01 5.01 12.85
CA ILE A 420 -21.43 5.59 11.59
C ILE A 420 -22.71 6.39 11.82
N ARG A 421 -22.63 7.72 11.69
CA ARG A 421 -23.79 8.61 11.82
C ARG A 421 -24.58 8.76 10.54
N HIS A 422 -23.86 8.74 9.41
CA HIS A 422 -24.45 8.88 8.07
C HIS A 422 -24.13 7.62 7.25
N PRO A 423 -24.92 6.55 7.39
CA PRO A 423 -24.69 5.34 6.59
C PRO A 423 -24.84 5.69 5.10
N PRO A 424 -23.89 5.21 4.26
CA PRO A 424 -23.94 5.52 2.82
C PRO A 424 -25.20 4.95 2.18
N ALA A 425 -25.87 5.76 1.37
CA ALA A 425 -27.08 5.36 0.64
C ALA A 425 -26.80 4.18 -0.32
N GLU A 426 -25.61 4.15 -0.90
CA GLU A 426 -25.11 3.04 -1.70
C GLU A 426 -23.87 2.45 -1.02
N PRO A 427 -24.01 1.30 -0.32
CA PRO A 427 -22.88 0.63 0.28
C PRO A 427 -21.86 0.18 -0.77
N ALA A 428 -20.58 0.20 -0.41
CA ALA A 428 -19.52 -0.33 -1.25
C ALA A 428 -19.78 -1.83 -1.55
N ARG A 429 -19.62 -2.23 -2.81
CA ARG A 429 -19.78 -3.62 -3.26
C ARG A 429 -18.49 -4.12 -3.85
N PHE A 430 -18.14 -5.35 -3.54
CA PHE A 430 -16.89 -5.96 -3.96
C PHE A 430 -17.15 -7.24 -4.76
N ALA A 431 -16.31 -7.49 -5.76
CA ALA A 431 -16.31 -8.73 -6.52
C ALA A 431 -15.61 -9.86 -5.73
N GLY A 432 -16.21 -10.24 -4.59
CA GLY A 432 -15.67 -11.25 -3.70
C GLY A 432 -14.50 -10.78 -2.83
N PRO A 433 -13.87 -11.71 -2.07
CA PRO A 433 -12.79 -11.39 -1.12
C PRO A 433 -11.56 -10.74 -1.76
N SER A 434 -11.16 -11.18 -2.97
CA SER A 434 -10.02 -10.62 -3.69
C SER A 434 -10.26 -9.16 -4.07
N GLY A 435 -11.44 -8.87 -4.66
CA GLY A 435 -11.81 -7.49 -5.02
C GLY A 435 -11.91 -6.56 -3.82
N ALA A 436 -12.36 -7.08 -2.66
CA ALA A 436 -12.36 -6.33 -1.41
C ALA A 436 -10.95 -6.04 -0.91
N LEU A 437 -10.05 -7.01 -1.00
CA LEU A 437 -8.65 -6.85 -0.60
C LEU A 437 -7.91 -5.87 -1.52
N ASP A 438 -8.19 -5.90 -2.82
CA ASP A 438 -7.64 -4.94 -3.79
C ASP A 438 -8.13 -3.51 -3.53
N TRP A 439 -9.39 -3.36 -3.10
CA TRP A 439 -9.93 -2.07 -2.69
C TRP A 439 -9.24 -1.55 -1.43
N LEU A 440 -9.09 -2.39 -0.39
CA LEU A 440 -8.40 -2.00 0.85
C LEU A 440 -6.95 -1.54 0.58
N ASP A 441 -6.24 -2.23 -0.30
CA ASP A 441 -4.86 -1.88 -0.66
C ASP A 441 -4.78 -0.56 -1.44
N ARG A 442 -5.69 -0.35 -2.39
CA ARG A 442 -5.75 0.87 -3.18
C ARG A 442 -6.14 2.08 -2.32
N GLU A 443 -7.10 1.93 -1.42
CA GLU A 443 -7.61 3.03 -0.60
C GLU A 443 -6.82 3.26 0.70
N LEU A 444 -5.81 2.45 0.98
CA LEU A 444 -5.00 2.59 2.21
C LEU A 444 -4.46 4.01 2.42
N PRO A 445 -3.89 4.71 1.41
CA PRO A 445 -3.45 6.09 1.60
C PRO A 445 -4.60 7.05 1.95
N ASN A 446 -5.77 6.88 1.32
CA ASN A 446 -6.96 7.68 1.60
C ASN A 446 -7.51 7.41 3.00
N VAL A 447 -7.46 6.16 3.46
CA VAL A 447 -7.88 5.76 4.82
C VAL A 447 -6.95 6.37 5.87
N ILE A 448 -5.63 6.36 5.65
CA ILE A 448 -4.66 6.99 6.56
C ILE A 448 -4.91 8.51 6.61
N ALA A 449 -5.08 9.16 5.46
CA ALA A 449 -5.39 10.57 5.39
C ALA A 449 -6.73 10.91 6.09
N SER A 450 -7.74 10.04 5.94
CA SER A 450 -9.03 10.16 6.63
C SER A 450 -8.89 10.00 8.15
N ALA A 451 -8.04 9.10 8.61
CA ALA A 451 -7.76 8.93 10.04
C ALA A 451 -7.10 10.19 10.65
N ARG A 452 -6.15 10.80 9.91
CA ARG A 452 -5.52 12.08 10.32
C ARG A 452 -6.54 13.21 10.35
N LEU A 453 -7.38 13.32 9.32
CA LEU A 453 -8.47 14.31 9.30
C LEU A 453 -9.42 14.12 10.49
N ALA A 454 -9.85 12.88 10.76
CA ALA A 454 -10.71 12.58 11.88
C ALA A 454 -10.09 13.01 13.24
N ALA A 455 -8.79 12.78 13.43
CA ALA A 455 -8.07 13.21 14.62
C ALA A 455 -8.04 14.75 14.73
N SER A 456 -7.77 15.48 13.64
CA SER A 456 -7.76 16.94 13.63
C SER A 456 -9.15 17.55 13.90
N GLU A 457 -10.21 16.85 13.48
CA GLU A 457 -11.61 17.24 13.73
C GLU A 457 -12.15 16.71 15.08
N ARG A 458 -11.28 16.13 15.92
CA ARG A 458 -11.62 15.55 17.24
C ARG A 458 -12.69 14.45 17.19
N LEU A 459 -12.75 13.71 16.09
CA LEU A 459 -13.62 12.54 15.92
C LEU A 459 -12.88 11.27 16.37
N TRP A 460 -12.56 11.21 17.65
CA TRP A 460 -11.59 10.31 18.28
C TRP A 460 -11.85 8.81 18.04
N LEU A 461 -13.11 8.43 17.79
CA LEU A 461 -13.46 7.02 17.53
C LEU A 461 -13.09 6.54 16.13
N VAL A 462 -13.07 7.44 15.15
CA VAL A 462 -12.92 7.07 13.74
C VAL A 462 -11.53 6.49 13.43
N PRO A 463 -10.38 7.07 13.87
CA PRO A 463 -9.06 6.58 13.51
C PRO A 463 -8.83 5.11 13.93
N TRP A 464 -9.19 4.74 15.15
CA TRP A 464 -8.99 3.37 15.61
C TRP A 464 -9.97 2.38 14.97
N GLN A 465 -11.19 2.82 14.65
CA GLN A 465 -12.16 1.98 13.94
C GLN A 465 -11.73 1.73 12.48
N LEU A 466 -11.13 2.72 11.82
CA LEU A 466 -10.49 2.54 10.53
C LEU A 466 -9.31 1.56 10.62
N ALA A 467 -8.44 1.71 11.63
CA ALA A 467 -7.34 0.78 11.87
C ALA A 467 -7.85 -0.66 12.08
N GLU A 468 -8.99 -0.82 12.75
CA GLU A 468 -9.62 -2.11 12.98
C GLU A 468 -10.19 -2.71 11.69
N ALA A 469 -10.89 -1.89 10.89
CA ALA A 469 -11.49 -2.33 9.63
C ALA A 469 -10.45 -2.73 8.57
N MET A 470 -9.28 -2.08 8.58
CA MET A 470 -8.17 -2.37 7.64
C MET A 470 -7.37 -3.62 7.99
N TRP A 471 -7.63 -4.28 9.12
CA TRP A 471 -6.88 -5.45 9.59
C TRP A 471 -6.71 -6.57 8.55
N PRO A 472 -7.72 -6.97 7.77
CA PRO A 472 -7.57 -8.02 6.77
C PRO A 472 -6.49 -7.72 5.73
N LEU A 473 -6.34 -6.46 5.31
CA LEU A 473 -5.28 -6.04 4.40
C LEU A 473 -3.90 -6.40 4.94
N PHE A 474 -3.65 -6.07 6.19
CA PHE A 474 -2.34 -6.26 6.82
C PHE A 474 -2.00 -7.74 7.02
N VAL A 475 -3.00 -8.57 7.30
CA VAL A 475 -2.82 -10.03 7.43
C VAL A 475 -2.45 -10.66 6.09
N TYR A 476 -3.11 -10.24 5.00
CA TYR A 476 -2.93 -10.89 3.71
C TYR A 476 -1.86 -10.25 2.82
N ARG A 477 -1.58 -8.94 2.98
CA ARG A 477 -0.64 -8.20 2.13
C ARG A 477 0.58 -7.62 2.83
N GLY A 478 0.67 -7.74 4.16
CA GLY A 478 1.88 -7.43 4.93
C GLY A 478 2.34 -5.96 4.87
N ARG A 479 1.41 -5.01 4.76
CA ARG A 479 1.68 -3.57 4.76
C ARG A 479 2.03 -3.07 6.18
N TRP A 480 3.15 -3.54 6.72
CA TRP A 480 3.47 -3.39 8.15
C TRP A 480 3.76 -1.95 8.58
N ALA A 481 4.39 -1.14 7.71
CA ALA A 481 4.71 0.26 8.01
C ALA A 481 3.43 1.09 8.11
N GLU A 482 2.57 0.98 7.10
CA GLU A 482 1.29 1.69 7.04
C GLU A 482 0.32 1.22 8.14
N ARG A 483 0.38 -0.08 8.49
CA ARG A 483 -0.36 -0.62 9.63
C ARG A 483 0.05 0.07 10.92
N LEU A 484 1.37 0.13 11.20
CA LEU A 484 1.88 0.74 12.44
C LEU A 484 1.54 2.23 12.51
N GLU A 485 1.58 2.93 11.38
CA GLU A 485 1.16 4.32 11.30
C GLU A 485 -0.32 4.48 11.65
N LEU A 486 -1.19 3.71 11.02
CA LEU A 486 -2.64 3.78 11.25
C LEU A 486 -3.00 3.37 12.70
N ASP A 487 -2.33 2.33 13.23
CA ASP A 487 -2.50 1.89 14.62
C ASP A 487 -2.06 2.98 15.61
N ARG A 488 -0.98 3.73 15.34
CA ARG A 488 -0.53 4.86 16.16
C ARG A 488 -1.51 6.02 16.12
N LEU A 489 -1.98 6.40 14.93
CA LEU A 489 -3.04 7.42 14.79
C LEU A 489 -4.29 7.05 15.60
N GLY A 490 -4.67 5.76 15.57
CA GLY A 490 -5.76 5.25 16.38
C GLY A 490 -5.50 5.38 17.89
N LEU A 491 -4.28 5.04 18.34
CA LEU A 491 -3.91 5.14 19.76
C LEU A 491 -3.90 6.59 20.25
N ASP A 492 -3.30 7.49 19.48
CA ASP A 492 -3.21 8.89 19.84
C ASP A 492 -4.62 9.51 19.94
N ALA A 493 -5.48 9.20 18.97
CA ALA A 493 -6.87 9.67 18.97
C ALA A 493 -7.66 9.20 20.21
N VAL A 494 -7.59 7.91 20.58
CA VAL A 494 -8.33 7.41 21.74
C VAL A 494 -7.78 7.94 23.06
N ARG A 495 -6.48 8.24 23.14
CA ARG A 495 -5.86 8.91 24.29
C ARG A 495 -6.36 10.33 24.45
N GLU A 496 -6.32 11.11 23.36
CA GLU A 496 -6.83 12.49 23.35
C GLU A 496 -8.34 12.55 23.65
N GLY A 497 -9.09 11.59 23.14
CA GLY A 497 -10.53 11.45 23.39
C GLY A 497 -10.90 10.91 24.77
N GLY A 498 -9.93 10.46 25.56
CA GLY A 498 -10.18 9.86 26.88
C GLY A 498 -10.88 8.51 26.84
N ASP A 499 -10.87 7.80 25.70
CA ASP A 499 -11.45 6.45 25.57
C ASP A 499 -10.50 5.40 26.15
N ALA A 500 -10.68 5.07 27.42
CA ALA A 500 -9.86 4.08 28.11
C ALA A 500 -9.96 2.68 27.45
N LEU A 501 -11.15 2.29 26.97
CA LEU A 501 -11.36 1.00 26.31
C LEU A 501 -10.65 0.95 24.96
N GLY A 502 -10.80 1.99 24.14
CA GLY A 502 -10.09 2.14 22.89
C GLY A 502 -8.56 2.15 23.08
N THR A 503 -8.09 2.89 24.10
CA THR A 503 -6.67 2.93 24.46
C THR A 503 -6.11 1.53 24.76
N ALA A 504 -6.78 0.77 25.60
CA ALA A 504 -6.36 -0.58 25.96
C ALA A 504 -6.34 -1.53 24.74
N LYS A 505 -7.34 -1.44 23.85
CA LYS A 505 -7.40 -2.20 22.60
C LYS A 505 -6.26 -1.84 21.65
N MET A 506 -6.01 -0.54 21.46
CA MET A 506 -4.98 -0.08 20.53
C MET A 506 -3.57 -0.41 21.02
N LEU A 507 -3.28 -0.28 22.31
CA LEU A 507 -2.02 -0.71 22.91
C LEU A 507 -1.77 -2.20 22.66
N TYR A 508 -2.75 -3.07 22.92
CA TYR A 508 -2.64 -4.49 22.66
C TYR A 508 -2.41 -4.80 21.17
N LYS A 509 -3.08 -4.06 20.28
CA LYS A 509 -2.99 -4.23 18.84
C LYS A 509 -1.61 -3.80 18.32
N ILE A 510 -1.10 -2.65 18.75
CA ILE A 510 0.25 -2.18 18.39
C ILE A 510 1.30 -3.15 18.91
N GLY A 511 1.16 -3.64 20.15
CA GLY A 511 2.05 -4.67 20.70
C GLY A 511 2.17 -5.89 19.79
N ARG A 512 1.04 -6.36 19.22
CA ARG A 512 1.06 -7.42 18.21
C ARG A 512 1.76 -6.99 16.92
N SER A 513 1.48 -5.78 16.44
CA SER A 513 2.05 -5.26 15.20
C SER A 513 3.58 -5.19 15.26
N VAL A 514 4.11 -4.65 16.35
CA VAL A 514 5.56 -4.51 16.54
C VAL A 514 6.24 -5.86 16.84
N MET A 515 5.51 -6.80 17.46
CA MET A 515 5.98 -8.17 17.65
C MET A 515 6.12 -8.90 16.30
N ASP A 516 5.14 -8.75 15.41
CA ASP A 516 5.13 -9.39 14.08
C ASP A 516 6.30 -8.90 13.19
N ILE A 517 6.82 -7.67 13.42
CA ILE A 517 8.00 -7.12 12.74
C ILE A 517 9.32 -7.30 13.53
N GLY A 518 9.29 -8.07 14.62
CA GLY A 518 10.48 -8.42 15.40
C GLY A 518 10.96 -7.35 16.39
N GLN A 519 10.22 -6.26 16.60
CA GLN A 519 10.54 -5.22 17.58
C GLN A 519 10.11 -5.63 19.00
N LEU A 520 10.80 -6.62 19.56
CA LEU A 520 10.35 -7.32 20.77
C LEU A 520 10.36 -6.44 22.04
N ASP A 521 11.27 -5.44 22.13
CA ASP A 521 11.29 -4.51 23.26
C ASP A 521 10.05 -3.61 23.28
N GLN A 522 9.71 -3.04 22.11
CA GLN A 522 8.50 -2.26 21.99
C GLN A 522 7.23 -3.09 22.18
N ALA A 523 7.23 -4.35 21.73
CA ALA A 523 6.11 -5.25 21.92
C ALA A 523 5.85 -5.50 23.42
N GLN A 524 6.89 -5.72 24.20
CA GLN A 524 6.80 -5.86 25.64
C GLN A 524 6.17 -4.62 26.28
N ASP A 525 6.71 -3.43 26.00
CA ASP A 525 6.23 -2.17 26.54
C ASP A 525 4.74 -1.95 26.23
N TYR A 526 4.32 -2.22 25.01
CA TYR A 526 2.92 -2.06 24.61
C TYR A 526 2.01 -3.09 25.29
N PHE A 527 2.43 -4.35 25.46
CA PHE A 527 1.61 -5.35 26.14
C PHE A 527 1.52 -5.08 27.65
N GLU A 528 2.57 -4.55 28.27
CA GLU A 528 2.55 -4.11 29.67
C GLU A 528 1.59 -2.93 29.87
N GLN A 529 1.67 -1.91 29.00
CA GLN A 529 0.73 -0.79 29.01
C GLN A 529 -0.72 -1.26 28.79
N ALA A 530 -0.95 -2.16 27.83
CA ALA A 530 -2.26 -2.75 27.57
C ALA A 530 -2.79 -3.50 28.80
N MET A 531 -1.94 -4.31 29.43
CA MET A 531 -2.28 -5.05 30.66
C MET A 531 -2.70 -4.10 31.78
N HIS A 532 -1.97 -3.01 31.99
CA HIS A 532 -2.33 -2.00 32.99
C HIS A 532 -3.66 -1.31 32.66
N ALA A 533 -3.87 -0.95 31.41
CA ALA A 533 -5.13 -0.33 30.98
C ALA A 533 -6.33 -1.29 31.15
N TRP A 534 -6.18 -2.57 30.77
CA TRP A 534 -7.20 -3.59 30.98
C TRP A 534 -7.52 -3.84 32.44
N ARG A 535 -6.49 -3.80 33.32
CA ARG A 535 -6.66 -3.95 34.76
C ARG A 535 -7.46 -2.79 35.33
N GLY A 536 -7.19 -1.55 34.88
CA GLY A 536 -7.98 -0.37 35.27
C GLY A 536 -9.44 -0.44 34.85
N LEU A 537 -9.76 -1.17 33.78
CA LEU A 537 -11.10 -1.41 33.26
C LEU A 537 -11.80 -2.65 33.89
N GLY A 538 -11.13 -3.39 34.78
CA GLY A 538 -11.65 -4.62 35.33
C GLY A 538 -11.80 -5.79 34.35
N GLN A 539 -11.15 -5.71 33.15
CA GLN A 539 -11.24 -6.71 32.07
C GLN A 539 -10.19 -7.81 32.27
N ARG A 540 -10.46 -8.71 33.23
CA ARG A 540 -9.49 -9.75 33.63
C ARG A 540 -9.11 -10.71 32.49
N ASP A 541 -10.04 -11.05 31.61
CA ASP A 541 -9.79 -11.88 30.44
C ASP A 541 -8.75 -11.24 29.49
N ARG A 542 -8.82 -9.91 29.35
CA ARG A 542 -7.88 -9.13 28.54
C ARG A 542 -6.52 -8.97 29.23
N VAL A 543 -6.52 -8.86 30.56
CA VAL A 543 -5.26 -8.91 31.35
C VAL A 543 -4.56 -10.23 31.10
N ALA A 544 -5.27 -11.35 31.22
CA ALA A 544 -4.73 -12.68 30.96
C ALA A 544 -4.20 -12.82 29.51
N GLY A 545 -4.93 -12.28 28.54
CA GLY A 545 -4.49 -12.22 27.16
C GLY A 545 -3.18 -11.44 26.95
N SER A 546 -3.01 -10.31 27.67
CA SER A 546 -1.78 -9.50 27.62
C SER A 546 -0.59 -10.24 28.27
N LEU A 547 -0.81 -10.87 29.44
CA LEU A 547 0.19 -11.72 30.09
C LEU A 547 0.67 -12.84 29.17
N ARG A 548 -0.27 -13.50 28.48
CA ARG A 548 0.06 -14.55 27.50
C ARG A 548 0.90 -14.02 26.35
N ARG A 549 0.66 -12.77 25.88
CA ARG A 549 1.49 -12.13 24.85
C ARG A 549 2.90 -11.82 25.35
N LEU A 550 3.06 -11.38 26.58
CA LEU A 550 4.37 -11.20 27.20
C LEU A 550 5.17 -12.52 27.25
N GLY A 551 4.50 -13.64 27.51
CA GLY A 551 5.11 -14.98 27.38
C GLY A 551 5.61 -15.26 25.96
N PHE A 552 4.84 -14.93 24.92
CA PHE A 552 5.33 -15.08 23.55
C PHE A 552 6.50 -14.15 23.20
N VAL A 553 6.54 -12.94 23.72
CA VAL A 553 7.68 -12.04 23.57
C VAL A 553 8.93 -12.65 24.23
N ALA A 554 8.80 -13.20 25.43
CA ALA A 554 9.91 -13.88 26.13
C ALA A 554 10.41 -15.10 25.34
N MET A 555 9.50 -15.94 24.81
CA MET A 555 9.86 -17.05 23.92
C MET A 555 10.63 -16.56 22.67
N ALA A 556 10.16 -15.50 22.03
CA ALA A 556 10.80 -14.92 20.84
C ALA A 556 12.21 -14.35 21.15
N ARG A 557 12.48 -13.92 22.39
CA ARG A 557 13.78 -13.48 22.87
C ARG A 557 14.67 -14.63 23.31
N SER A 558 14.21 -15.88 23.20
CA SER A 558 14.92 -17.06 23.73
C SER A 558 15.11 -17.03 25.26
N HIS A 559 14.12 -16.47 25.98
CA HIS A 559 14.03 -16.45 27.45
C HIS A 559 12.84 -17.32 27.91
N PRO A 560 12.95 -18.65 27.78
CA PRO A 560 11.82 -19.54 28.04
C PRO A 560 11.45 -19.63 29.55
N ASP A 561 12.37 -19.36 30.48
CA ASP A 561 12.04 -19.28 31.90
C ASP A 561 11.13 -18.10 32.21
N ASP A 562 11.42 -16.91 31.64
CA ASP A 562 10.52 -15.75 31.79
C ASP A 562 9.14 -16.03 31.15
N ALA A 563 9.12 -16.76 30.05
CA ALA A 563 7.87 -17.16 29.39
C ALA A 563 7.02 -18.06 30.27
N VAL A 564 7.65 -19.01 31.00
CA VAL A 564 6.97 -19.87 31.99
C VAL A 564 6.24 -19.02 33.03
N ASP A 565 6.92 -18.01 33.58
CA ASP A 565 6.33 -17.13 34.60
C ASP A 565 5.15 -16.33 34.04
N TRP A 566 5.27 -15.78 32.83
CA TRP A 566 4.21 -15.04 32.19
C TRP A 566 2.99 -15.93 31.87
N PHE A 567 3.22 -17.13 31.29
CA PHE A 567 2.15 -18.06 30.98
C PHE A 567 1.47 -18.62 32.25
N ALA A 568 2.25 -18.89 33.33
CA ALA A 568 1.69 -19.34 34.58
C ALA A 568 0.76 -18.29 35.21
N ARG A 569 1.13 -17.01 35.16
CA ARG A 569 0.27 -15.89 35.60
C ARG A 569 -0.98 -15.79 34.75
N ALA A 570 -0.86 -15.89 33.42
CA ALA A 570 -2.02 -15.90 32.54
C ALA A 570 -2.96 -17.08 32.82
N LEU A 571 -2.41 -18.26 33.09
CA LEU A 571 -3.15 -19.47 33.43
C LEU A 571 -3.94 -19.28 34.75
N GLY A 572 -3.32 -18.64 35.76
CA GLY A 572 -4.01 -18.31 37.01
C GLY A 572 -5.25 -17.46 36.77
N GLU A 573 -5.14 -16.39 35.99
CA GLU A 573 -6.28 -15.53 35.65
C GLU A 573 -7.39 -16.29 34.89
N TYR A 574 -7.02 -17.12 33.88
CA TYR A 574 -8.02 -17.89 33.14
C TYR A 574 -8.69 -18.99 33.97
N ARG A 575 -7.98 -19.59 34.94
CA ARG A 575 -8.56 -20.56 35.86
C ARG A 575 -9.59 -19.90 36.78
N GLU A 576 -9.31 -18.69 37.30
CA GLU A 576 -10.28 -17.93 38.09
C GLU A 576 -11.51 -17.50 37.28
N LEU A 577 -11.36 -17.28 35.99
CA LEU A 577 -12.46 -16.97 35.05
C LEU A 577 -13.22 -18.23 34.59
N ALA A 578 -12.75 -19.44 34.96
CA ALA A 578 -13.28 -20.71 34.49
C ALA A 578 -13.38 -20.83 32.95
N ASP A 579 -12.47 -20.18 32.20
CA ASP A 579 -12.44 -20.21 30.75
C ASP A 579 -11.64 -21.42 30.26
N ALA A 580 -12.32 -22.56 30.14
CA ALA A 580 -11.71 -23.84 29.77
C ALA A 580 -10.91 -23.76 28.47
N ARG A 581 -11.39 -23.00 27.47
CA ARG A 581 -10.69 -22.86 26.20
C ARG A 581 -9.38 -22.12 26.35
N HIS A 582 -9.35 -20.95 27.00
CA HIS A 582 -8.12 -20.19 27.20
C HIS A 582 -7.19 -20.85 28.21
N ILE A 583 -7.70 -21.61 29.18
CA ILE A 583 -6.87 -22.49 30.04
C ILE A 583 -6.09 -23.48 29.17
N ALA A 584 -6.78 -24.20 28.29
CA ALA A 584 -6.13 -25.18 27.41
C ALA A 584 -5.10 -24.57 26.47
N LEU A 585 -5.43 -23.41 25.86
CA LEU A 585 -4.49 -22.69 25.01
C LEU A 585 -3.24 -22.22 25.77
N THR A 586 -3.41 -21.74 26.99
CA THR A 586 -2.31 -21.25 27.82
C THR A 586 -1.45 -22.41 28.37
N LEU A 587 -2.08 -23.54 28.74
CA LEU A 587 -1.38 -24.77 29.07
C LEU A 587 -0.54 -25.30 27.88
N THR A 588 -1.04 -25.14 26.66
CA THR A 588 -0.29 -25.53 25.45
C THR A 588 0.96 -24.67 25.28
N ASP A 589 0.85 -23.35 25.50
CA ASP A 589 1.98 -22.42 25.40
C ASP A 589 2.97 -22.63 26.56
N LEU A 590 2.47 -22.89 27.76
CA LEU A 590 3.28 -23.22 28.93
C LEU A 590 4.04 -24.55 28.75
N GLY A 591 3.39 -25.54 28.17
CA GLY A 591 4.02 -26.82 27.84
C GLY A 591 5.15 -26.66 26.78
N ASP A 592 4.97 -25.76 25.82
CA ASP A 592 6.05 -25.42 24.87
C ASP A 592 7.24 -24.75 25.58
N ALA A 593 6.98 -23.80 26.49
CA ALA A 593 8.01 -23.14 27.29
C ALA A 593 8.73 -24.13 28.24
N PHE A 594 8.02 -25.04 28.89
CA PHE A 594 8.61 -26.11 29.68
C PHE A 594 9.49 -27.06 28.83
N THR A 595 9.07 -27.32 27.59
CA THR A 595 9.89 -28.15 26.68
C THR A 595 11.19 -27.46 26.35
N GLU A 596 11.23 -26.17 26.14
CA GLU A 596 12.43 -25.37 25.82
C GLU A 596 13.35 -25.23 27.06
N THR A 597 12.79 -25.17 28.30
CA THR A 597 13.57 -25.13 29.53
C THR A 597 14.07 -26.54 30.00
N GLY A 598 13.73 -27.60 29.27
CA GLY A 598 14.07 -28.98 29.64
C GLY A 598 13.21 -29.58 30.76
N ARG A 599 12.17 -28.90 31.22
CA ARG A 599 11.22 -29.36 32.25
C ARG A 599 10.19 -30.29 31.63
N THR A 600 10.67 -31.43 31.14
CA THR A 600 9.91 -32.31 30.22
C THR A 600 8.68 -32.94 30.86
N ASP A 601 8.75 -33.34 32.15
CA ASP A 601 7.59 -33.96 32.81
C ASP A 601 6.47 -32.95 33.05
N GLU A 602 6.79 -31.71 33.37
CA GLU A 602 5.84 -30.62 33.53
C GLU A 602 5.23 -30.25 32.18
N ALA A 603 6.03 -30.23 31.10
CA ALA A 603 5.55 -30.02 29.72
C ALA A 603 4.50 -31.08 29.36
N ILE A 604 4.81 -32.36 29.56
CA ILE A 604 3.89 -33.45 29.23
C ILE A 604 2.61 -33.36 30.07
N SER A 605 2.71 -33.02 31.34
CA SER A 605 1.56 -32.88 32.25
C SER A 605 0.65 -31.72 31.76
N ALA A 606 1.21 -30.55 31.51
CA ALA A 606 0.44 -29.37 31.04
C ALA A 606 -0.23 -29.63 29.69
N LEU A 607 0.50 -30.25 28.75
CA LEU A 607 -0.03 -30.56 27.43
C LEU A 607 -1.10 -31.66 27.45
N THR A 608 -1.00 -32.61 28.40
CA THR A 608 -2.04 -33.64 28.59
C THR A 608 -3.31 -33.04 29.17
N GLU A 609 -3.22 -32.13 30.16
CA GLU A 609 -4.33 -31.36 30.69
C GLU A 609 -4.98 -30.52 29.56
N ALA A 610 -4.18 -29.83 28.75
CA ALA A 610 -4.68 -29.07 27.60
C ALA A 610 -5.46 -29.94 26.61
N GLY A 611 -4.92 -31.12 26.28
CA GLY A 611 -5.56 -32.07 25.41
C GLY A 611 -6.91 -32.59 25.94
N SER A 612 -6.99 -32.84 27.23
CA SER A 612 -8.26 -33.28 27.86
C SER A 612 -9.32 -32.18 27.84
N LEU A 613 -8.94 -30.92 28.09
CA LEU A 613 -9.86 -29.78 28.03
C LEU A 613 -10.37 -29.46 26.60
N LEU A 614 -9.60 -29.82 25.59
CA LEU A 614 -9.99 -29.61 24.20
C LEU A 614 -10.65 -30.83 23.55
N ALA A 615 -10.71 -31.97 24.22
CA ALA A 615 -11.16 -33.24 23.61
C ALA A 615 -12.57 -33.12 22.98
N ASP A 616 -13.51 -32.48 23.67
CA ASP A 616 -14.90 -32.29 23.22
C ASP A 616 -15.14 -30.88 22.62
N SER A 617 -14.07 -30.11 22.40
CA SER A 617 -14.17 -28.76 21.85
C SER A 617 -14.31 -28.81 20.31
N PRO A 618 -15.14 -27.95 19.71
CA PRO A 618 -15.19 -27.80 18.24
C PRO A 618 -14.00 -27.00 17.69
N ASP A 619 -12.78 -27.24 18.21
CA ASP A 619 -11.55 -26.52 17.86
C ASP A 619 -10.44 -27.51 17.41
N PRO A 620 -10.62 -28.19 16.26
CA PRO A 620 -9.69 -29.22 15.79
C PRO A 620 -8.30 -28.70 15.51
N HIS A 621 -8.17 -27.39 15.20
CA HIS A 621 -6.88 -26.76 14.99
C HIS A 621 -6.03 -26.76 16.27
N ASN A 622 -6.59 -26.33 17.39
CA ASN A 622 -5.88 -26.30 18.66
C ASN A 622 -5.69 -27.70 19.25
N GLN A 623 -6.61 -28.64 19.02
CA GLN A 623 -6.41 -30.06 19.34
C GLN A 623 -5.15 -30.62 18.65
N ALA A 624 -5.02 -30.38 17.33
CA ALA A 624 -3.87 -30.83 16.55
C ALA A 624 -2.57 -30.09 16.99
N ARG A 625 -2.66 -28.82 17.36
CA ARG A 625 -1.52 -28.06 17.90
C ARG A 625 -1.00 -28.63 19.22
N VAL A 626 -1.88 -29.06 20.14
CA VAL A 626 -1.48 -29.78 21.36
C VAL A 626 -0.72 -31.05 21.02
N LEU A 627 -1.17 -31.83 20.02
CA LEU A 627 -0.48 -33.05 19.58
C LEU A 627 0.93 -32.76 19.05
N ILE A 628 1.13 -31.66 18.32
CA ILE A 628 2.47 -31.24 17.88
C ILE A 628 3.37 -30.98 19.09
N ARG A 629 2.88 -30.19 20.07
CA ARG A 629 3.65 -29.87 21.29
C ARG A 629 3.93 -31.10 22.14
N LEU A 630 2.95 -32.03 22.30
CA LEU A 630 3.17 -33.31 22.95
C LEU A 630 4.24 -34.16 22.24
N GLY A 631 4.20 -34.19 20.91
CA GLY A 631 5.24 -34.87 20.12
C GLY A 631 6.62 -34.33 20.42
N ARG A 632 6.82 -33.00 20.43
CA ARG A 632 8.09 -32.35 20.76
C ARG A 632 8.53 -32.62 22.22
N ALA A 633 7.62 -32.54 23.17
CA ALA A 633 7.92 -32.85 24.58
C ALA A 633 8.32 -34.30 24.77
N ARG A 634 7.65 -35.26 24.11
CA ARG A 634 7.97 -36.69 24.12
C ARG A 634 9.32 -36.99 23.45
N GLU A 635 9.67 -36.29 22.39
CA GLU A 635 10.96 -36.33 21.74
C GLU A 635 12.08 -35.94 22.73
N ARG A 636 11.91 -34.80 23.43
CA ARG A 636 12.86 -34.35 24.47
C ARG A 636 12.96 -35.32 25.63
N ALA A 637 11.89 -36.07 25.95
CA ALA A 637 11.88 -37.14 26.92
C ALA A 637 12.55 -38.45 26.43
N GLY A 638 13.06 -38.47 25.19
CA GLY A 638 13.64 -39.66 24.57
C GLY A 638 12.62 -40.71 24.12
N GLN A 639 11.34 -40.42 24.19
CA GLN A 639 10.22 -41.32 23.85
C GLN A 639 9.84 -41.22 22.37
N ARG A 640 10.77 -41.57 21.48
CA ARG A 640 10.71 -41.34 20.04
C ARG A 640 9.47 -41.94 19.36
N GLU A 641 9.09 -43.16 19.71
CA GLU A 641 7.93 -43.84 19.10
C GLU A 641 6.60 -43.11 19.44
N LEU A 642 6.45 -42.65 20.69
CA LEU A 642 5.31 -41.86 21.10
C LEU A 642 5.34 -40.50 20.45
N ALA A 643 6.47 -39.84 20.32
CA ALA A 643 6.63 -38.58 19.61
C ALA A 643 6.17 -38.68 18.16
N ALA A 644 6.64 -39.70 17.43
CA ALA A 644 6.23 -39.95 16.06
C ALA A 644 4.70 -40.16 15.95
N SER A 645 4.11 -40.96 16.84
CA SER A 645 2.68 -41.23 16.86
C SER A 645 1.83 -39.94 17.05
N TYR A 646 2.24 -39.07 17.98
CA TYR A 646 1.58 -37.77 18.20
C TYR A 646 1.72 -36.84 16.99
N LEU A 647 2.91 -36.73 16.41
CA LEU A 647 3.19 -35.87 15.26
C LEU A 647 2.45 -36.34 13.99
N ASP A 648 2.38 -37.65 13.74
CA ASP A 648 1.64 -38.19 12.61
C ASP A 648 0.12 -37.99 12.75
N ARG A 649 -0.41 -38.09 13.98
CA ARG A 649 -1.82 -37.76 14.25
C ARG A 649 -2.07 -36.28 14.01
N ALA A 650 -1.16 -35.41 14.47
CA ALA A 650 -1.26 -33.99 14.25
C ALA A 650 -1.21 -33.63 12.76
N LEU A 651 -0.29 -34.24 12.01
CA LEU A 651 -0.15 -34.03 10.57
C LEU A 651 -1.45 -34.38 9.82
N ARG A 652 -2.04 -35.54 10.13
CA ARG A 652 -3.34 -35.95 9.54
C ARG A 652 -4.43 -34.94 9.89
N ALA A 653 -4.56 -34.53 11.14
CA ALA A 653 -5.58 -33.58 11.57
C ALA A 653 -5.37 -32.21 10.90
N MET A 654 -4.13 -31.71 10.78
CA MET A 654 -3.85 -30.43 10.10
C MET A 654 -4.19 -30.49 8.61
N ARG A 655 -3.96 -31.63 7.95
CA ARG A 655 -4.37 -31.86 6.55
C ARG A 655 -5.89 -31.88 6.39
N GLU A 656 -6.60 -32.58 7.27
CA GLU A 656 -8.06 -32.67 7.24
C GLU A 656 -8.74 -31.30 7.37
N ILE A 657 -8.21 -30.42 8.23
CA ILE A 657 -8.74 -29.06 8.40
C ILE A 657 -8.18 -28.06 7.38
N GLY A 658 -7.25 -28.45 6.50
CA GLY A 658 -6.62 -27.57 5.53
C GLY A 658 -5.69 -26.51 6.13
N SER A 659 -5.12 -26.76 7.31
CA SER A 659 -4.21 -25.81 7.99
C SER A 659 -2.78 -25.96 7.45
N VAL A 660 -2.48 -25.25 6.36
CA VAL A 660 -1.17 -25.30 5.68
C VAL A 660 -0.02 -24.98 6.61
N ARG A 661 -0.18 -24.00 7.51
CA ARG A 661 0.86 -23.65 8.50
C ARG A 661 1.06 -24.75 9.55
N GLY A 662 -0.05 -25.31 10.06
CA GLY A 662 0.00 -26.40 11.03
C GLY A 662 0.59 -27.68 10.43
N GLU A 663 0.27 -27.97 9.17
CA GLU A 663 0.86 -29.07 8.41
C GLU A 663 2.39 -28.89 8.28
N ALA A 664 2.86 -27.70 7.91
CA ALA A 664 4.28 -27.41 7.83
C ALA A 664 4.99 -27.58 9.19
N GLU A 665 4.37 -27.11 10.27
CA GLU A 665 4.93 -27.25 11.63
C GLU A 665 5.05 -28.73 12.06
N ALA A 666 4.04 -29.55 11.78
CA ALA A 666 4.07 -30.98 12.06
C ALA A 666 5.16 -31.71 11.25
N LEU A 667 5.29 -31.35 9.95
CA LEU A 667 6.34 -31.89 9.07
C LEU A 667 7.74 -31.50 9.54
N LEU A 668 7.95 -30.26 9.98
CA LEU A 668 9.24 -29.83 10.54
C LEU A 668 9.59 -30.63 11.78
N SER A 669 8.65 -30.86 12.69
CA SER A 669 8.88 -31.65 13.91
C SER A 669 9.15 -33.14 13.58
N LEU A 670 8.48 -33.73 12.60
CA LEU A 670 8.79 -35.09 12.11
C LEU A 670 10.16 -35.15 11.45
N GLY A 671 10.53 -34.12 10.70
CA GLY A 671 11.86 -34.00 10.10
C GLY A 671 12.96 -33.88 11.15
N ASP A 672 12.75 -33.09 12.21
CA ASP A 672 13.68 -32.98 13.34
C ASP A 672 13.85 -34.34 14.06
N LEU A 673 12.77 -35.07 14.27
CA LEU A 673 12.76 -36.41 14.86
C LEU A 673 13.53 -37.42 13.99
N ALA A 674 13.32 -37.42 12.68
CA ALA A 674 14.01 -38.27 11.71
C ALA A 674 15.51 -37.94 11.67
N PHE A 675 15.87 -36.66 11.69
CA PHE A 675 17.25 -36.20 11.73
C PHE A 675 18.02 -36.73 12.99
N GLN A 676 17.38 -36.64 14.16
CA GLN A 676 17.94 -37.16 15.40
C GLN A 676 18.02 -38.70 15.41
N ALA A 677 17.18 -39.38 14.68
CA ALA A 677 17.25 -40.83 14.48
C ALA A 677 18.36 -41.24 13.50
N GLY A 678 18.99 -40.28 12.82
CA GLY A 678 20.01 -40.51 11.79
C GLY A 678 19.46 -40.77 10.39
N ASP A 679 18.14 -40.73 10.22
CA ASP A 679 17.47 -40.88 8.93
C ASP A 679 17.43 -39.53 8.17
N ARG A 680 18.57 -39.26 7.50
CA ARG A 680 18.72 -37.98 6.75
C ARG A 680 17.83 -37.88 5.55
N ASP A 681 17.46 -38.97 4.91
CA ASP A 681 16.63 -39.01 3.73
C ASP A 681 15.17 -38.64 4.09
N GLU A 682 14.63 -39.26 5.13
CA GLU A 682 13.31 -38.93 5.64
C GLU A 682 13.26 -37.49 6.18
N ALA A 683 14.28 -37.05 6.92
CA ALA A 683 14.37 -35.66 7.39
C ALA A 683 14.32 -34.68 6.21
N ARG A 684 15.09 -34.95 5.14
CA ARG A 684 15.09 -34.14 3.92
C ARG A 684 13.72 -34.07 3.29
N ASN A 685 13.06 -35.22 3.12
CA ASN A 685 11.73 -35.29 2.52
C ASN A 685 10.71 -34.42 3.27
N ARG A 686 10.70 -34.52 4.62
CA ARG A 686 9.81 -33.72 5.48
C ARG A 686 10.10 -32.22 5.40
N TYR A 687 11.38 -31.82 5.45
CA TYR A 687 11.75 -30.41 5.34
C TYR A 687 11.43 -29.80 3.97
N VAL A 688 11.62 -30.56 2.88
CA VAL A 688 11.27 -30.10 1.52
C VAL A 688 9.76 -29.93 1.37
N GLU A 689 8.97 -30.86 1.92
CA GLU A 689 7.51 -30.76 1.91
C GLU A 689 7.04 -29.53 2.71
N ALA A 690 7.58 -29.33 3.91
CA ALA A 690 7.29 -28.15 4.73
C ALA A 690 7.70 -26.84 4.01
N GLN A 691 8.86 -26.84 3.33
CA GLN A 691 9.33 -25.68 2.58
C GLN A 691 8.36 -25.28 1.48
N ARG A 692 7.84 -26.24 0.72
CA ARG A 692 6.82 -25.99 -0.34
C ARG A 692 5.58 -25.31 0.22
N LEU A 693 5.08 -25.79 1.36
CA LEU A 693 3.92 -25.23 2.03
C LEU A 693 4.19 -23.78 2.53
N LEU A 694 5.34 -23.54 3.12
CA LEU A 694 5.72 -22.21 3.64
C LEU A 694 6.02 -21.20 2.53
N ILE A 695 6.48 -21.65 1.36
CA ILE A 695 6.63 -20.77 0.18
C ILE A 695 5.25 -20.26 -0.27
N THR A 696 4.24 -21.12 -0.34
CA THR A 696 2.88 -20.73 -0.74
C THR A 696 2.26 -19.71 0.23
N LEU A 697 2.63 -19.76 1.51
CA LEU A 697 2.19 -18.83 2.55
C LEU A 697 2.99 -17.53 2.61
N GLY A 698 4.15 -17.44 1.93
CA GLY A 698 5.06 -16.31 2.06
C GLY A 698 5.59 -16.09 3.49
N SER A 699 5.72 -17.16 4.27
CA SER A 699 6.08 -17.10 5.68
C SER A 699 7.58 -16.79 5.89
N MET A 700 7.90 -15.96 6.90
CA MET A 700 9.28 -15.70 7.33
C MET A 700 9.99 -16.95 7.88
N GLU A 701 9.24 -17.99 8.22
CA GLU A 701 9.76 -19.28 8.73
C GLU A 701 10.57 -20.07 7.67
N GLN A 702 10.55 -19.65 6.40
CA GLN A 702 11.37 -20.24 5.32
C GLN A 702 12.88 -20.23 5.65
N ALA A 703 13.36 -19.22 6.38
CA ALA A 703 14.75 -19.14 6.79
C ALA A 703 15.14 -20.31 7.73
N GLN A 704 14.24 -20.68 8.64
CA GLN A 704 14.45 -21.79 9.57
C GLN A 704 14.50 -23.14 8.84
N VAL A 705 13.65 -23.32 7.83
CA VAL A 705 13.67 -24.55 7.01
C VAL A 705 14.96 -24.65 6.22
N ARG A 706 15.41 -23.54 5.61
CA ARG A 706 16.70 -23.51 4.90
C ARG A 706 17.89 -23.88 5.81
N MET A 707 17.89 -23.39 7.05
CA MET A 707 18.92 -23.78 8.02
C MET A 707 18.89 -25.27 8.37
N ARG A 708 17.68 -25.89 8.50
CA ARG A 708 17.54 -27.33 8.73
C ARG A 708 18.02 -28.15 7.53
N LEU A 709 17.70 -27.76 6.32
CA LEU A 709 18.19 -28.40 5.11
C LEU A 709 19.71 -28.27 4.97
N ALA A 710 20.28 -27.11 5.28
CA ALA A 710 21.73 -26.89 5.26
C ALA A 710 22.49 -27.75 6.27
N ARG A 711 21.89 -28.15 7.40
CA ARG A 711 22.46 -29.09 8.36
C ARG A 711 22.56 -30.52 7.83
N LEU A 712 21.71 -30.88 6.87
CA LEU A 712 21.76 -32.20 6.21
C LEU A 712 22.94 -32.32 5.23
N ASP A 713 23.33 -31.18 4.62
CA ASP A 713 24.45 -31.06 3.68
C ASP A 713 25.47 -30.07 4.20
N PRO A 714 26.31 -30.45 5.19
CA PRO A 714 27.38 -29.56 5.66
C PRO A 714 28.32 -29.25 4.47
N PRO A 715 28.71 -27.98 4.24
CA PRO A 715 29.64 -27.63 3.19
C PRO A 715 31.00 -28.28 3.48
N GLY A 716 31.38 -29.27 2.67
CA GLY A 716 32.76 -29.78 2.59
C GLY A 716 33.14 -30.89 3.56
N GLN A 717 32.81 -32.12 3.20
CA GLN A 717 33.79 -33.20 3.30
C GLN A 717 34.04 -33.68 1.88
N PRO A 718 35.34 -33.76 1.43
CA PRO A 718 35.69 -34.17 0.09
C PRO A 718 35.38 -35.64 -0.18
#